data_2f81483f0626f194e07ef1a90911a10f
#
_entry.id   2f81483f0626f194e07ef1a90911a10f
#
_cell.length_a   1.000
_cell.length_b   1.000
_cell.length_c   1.000
_cell.angle_alpha   90.00
_cell.angle_beta   90.00
_cell.angle_gamma   90.00
#
_symmetry.space_group_name_H-M   'P 1'
#
loop_
_entity.id
_entity.type
_entity.pdbx_description
1 polymer ?
#
loop_
_entity_poly.entity_id
_entity_poly.type
_entity_poly.pdbx_seq_one_letter_code
_entity_poly.pdbx_strand_id
1 'polypeptide(L)'
;MESAAHNGGEIMRRVVLCLAALCAAVLLAPRTSSAQAAIAGAVKDATGAVMPGVTVEASSPALIEKTRIAVTDGAGQYKIVDLPPGMYQVAFTLAGFKSVRRGGIVLEGTFTPTVNAELQVGAMEETLTVTAESPIVDVVKNTTEFVANRDVLDSIPTPIRNTPARALLIPGTTVVFNVLGQYNMRVHGSDTSDLMIAIDGMRVNNLCGSGQFSGFYMNDASVQEVTYTTGAESAEMQAGGLRINSVPKDGGNTFSGSVFVYGQGSSLQADNRSDAVKPLISIAKTAYDYQINPSFGGPLKKDTLWFYFTYKYQDNKFYVPSSKFADGSPAFRNAMGNYSGVGRVTWAASSRDKIRVYVEKQFNGEFYNGFSTLATTSPEASTDAFGNGWVPQIKWTRAQSTRLLVEAGISYYNQPYEQNYRPTAGPLDLGHLESTTGRLTVAAGNTIPPYKSATEDYSMMAAASYVTGSHAIKAGMTDGWGTNSRTFTSHAEINTLVFAGGAPIAVAVANTPASAVQKVNSDLGMFIQDTWTRNRLTLNYGARYDHFNAEVPAESSAAGPWIQARNFPAIENVPNWNDWSIRLAGAYDLFGTGKTALKLNAGKYVASQAAGYAANFNGMTYSTQTRAWLDADRNGSILDANGNIQFNEVIGGTSNFGQIVNRPDPNLERGYNWEYSAAVQHELVPRLSVTAGYYRRQFYNLQILDNQNVAASDWNSFAIAVPTDTRLPTSGQPLPLYSLNPNKNGVATDGLYTFSTANHTTYNGFEVSANARFNRVLMFGGVTTDRRATTSCDGSTNTNSVPNATSGTSARDNPNALRFCDSIPPFRTTLKASGSYNLPYDFQVSGSFTAIPGPAVNANYTVTAAIAGRPIIGSTANATTIVVNLINPNSVFLDYQNRLDMRVGRTFRFNRTRIQGFADIFNMFNAGTVLTVNQTYGSNPATNAWMTPTTILDGRYVRFGMQMSF
;
A
#
# COMPACT_ATOMS: atom_id res chain seq x y z
N MET A 1 24.96 -5.82 -23.55
CA MET A 1 24.55 -4.80 -24.55
C MET A 1 23.47 -5.31 -25.49
N GLU A 2 23.41 -6.57 -25.87
CA GLU A 2 22.36 -7.12 -26.75
C GLU A 2 20.94 -7.12 -26.13
N SER A 3 20.80 -7.32 -24.82
CA SER A 3 19.47 -7.28 -24.15
C SER A 3 18.85 -5.88 -24.15
N ALA A 4 19.67 -4.83 -24.10
CA ALA A 4 19.16 -3.45 -24.13
C ALA A 4 18.66 -3.03 -25.52
N ALA A 5 19.22 -3.61 -26.59
CA ALA A 5 18.79 -3.33 -27.96
C ALA A 5 17.46 -4.05 -28.33
N HIS A 6 17.24 -5.24 -27.77
CA HIS A 6 16.01 -6.01 -27.99
C HIS A 6 14.81 -5.35 -27.29
N ASN A 7 14.99 -4.87 -26.04
CA ASN A 7 13.97 -4.12 -25.32
C ASN A 7 13.62 -2.79 -26.00
N GLY A 8 14.58 -2.08 -26.59
CA GLY A 8 14.34 -0.81 -27.28
C GLY A 8 13.40 -0.95 -28.51
N GLY A 9 13.52 -2.03 -29.25
CA GLY A 9 12.66 -2.32 -30.41
C GLY A 9 11.20 -2.64 -30.04
N GLU A 10 11.03 -3.38 -28.96
CA GLU A 10 9.69 -3.77 -28.47
C GLU A 10 8.96 -2.59 -27.82
N ILE A 11 9.65 -1.76 -27.08
CA ILE A 11 9.15 -0.50 -26.52
C ILE A 11 8.70 0.43 -27.66
N MET A 12 9.53 0.62 -28.70
CA MET A 12 9.22 1.45 -29.87
C MET A 12 7.98 0.92 -30.59
N ARG A 13 7.88 -0.40 -30.79
CA ARG A 13 6.73 -1.06 -31.42
C ARG A 13 5.44 -0.86 -30.63
N ARG A 14 5.47 -1.02 -29.30
CA ARG A 14 4.33 -0.79 -28.40
C ARG A 14 3.91 0.67 -28.38
N VAL A 15 4.85 1.60 -28.27
CA VAL A 15 4.58 3.04 -28.33
C VAL A 15 3.94 3.40 -29.69
N VAL A 16 4.44 2.85 -30.79
CA VAL A 16 3.88 3.09 -32.14
C VAL A 16 2.50 2.47 -32.29
N LEU A 17 2.27 1.25 -31.79
CA LEU A 17 0.95 0.61 -31.81
C LEU A 17 -0.06 1.38 -30.94
N CYS A 18 0.34 1.87 -29.79
CA CYS A 18 -0.51 2.67 -28.93
C CYS A 18 -0.78 4.06 -29.51
N LEU A 19 0.20 4.68 -30.15
CA LEU A 19 -0.01 5.92 -30.90
C LEU A 19 -0.93 5.69 -32.10
N ALA A 20 -0.79 4.57 -32.81
CA ALA A 20 -1.65 4.19 -33.92
C ALA A 20 -3.07 3.87 -33.45
N ALA A 21 -3.23 3.14 -32.32
CA ALA A 21 -4.53 2.87 -31.72
C ALA A 21 -5.17 4.16 -31.18
N LEU A 22 -4.39 5.06 -30.60
CA LEU A 22 -4.85 6.39 -30.17
C LEU A 22 -5.27 7.24 -31.39
N CYS A 23 -4.48 7.25 -32.46
CA CYS A 23 -4.85 7.93 -33.71
C CYS A 23 -6.10 7.33 -34.33
N ALA A 24 -6.25 6.01 -34.36
CA ALA A 24 -7.45 5.32 -34.83
C ALA A 24 -8.68 5.61 -33.97
N ALA A 25 -8.53 5.61 -32.63
CA ALA A 25 -9.57 5.99 -31.67
C ALA A 25 -9.99 7.46 -31.83
N VAL A 26 -9.04 8.37 -32.06
CA VAL A 26 -9.30 9.80 -32.32
C VAL A 26 -10.00 10.03 -33.65
N LEU A 27 -9.76 9.16 -34.66
CA LEU A 27 -10.37 9.27 -35.98
C LEU A 27 -11.79 8.64 -36.05
N LEU A 28 -12.07 7.66 -35.17
CA LEU A 28 -13.31 6.88 -35.19
C LEU A 28 -14.31 7.27 -34.08
N ALA A 29 -13.91 8.10 -33.11
CA ALA A 29 -14.77 8.40 -31.96
C ALA A 29 -15.70 9.60 -32.20
N PRO A 30 -16.96 9.50 -31.80
CA PRO A 30 -17.81 10.66 -31.60
C PRO A 30 -17.25 11.47 -30.43
N ARG A 31 -17.28 12.78 -30.52
CA ARG A 31 -16.58 13.77 -29.66
C ARG A 31 -17.00 13.68 -28.20
N THR A 32 -16.08 13.38 -27.25
CA THR A 32 -16.39 13.01 -25.84
C THR A 32 -15.40 13.57 -24.76
N SER A 33 -15.78 13.95 -23.51
CA SER A 33 -14.96 14.61 -22.46
C SER A 33 -15.21 14.05 -21.02
N SER A 34 -14.62 14.12 -19.94
CA SER A 34 -13.41 14.25 -19.14
C SER A 34 -13.60 13.80 -17.66
N ALA A 35 -12.51 13.49 -16.90
CA ALA A 35 -12.52 13.31 -15.44
C ALA A 35 -11.31 14.00 -14.77
N GLN A 36 -11.49 15.27 -14.44
CA GLN A 36 -10.76 16.03 -13.41
C GLN A 36 -11.80 16.81 -12.63
N ALA A 37 -11.41 17.56 -11.54
CA ALA A 37 -12.36 18.39 -10.86
C ALA A 37 -13.09 19.29 -11.87
N ALA A 38 -14.37 19.42 -11.68
CA ALA A 38 -15.24 20.17 -12.59
C ALA A 38 -16.14 21.07 -11.75
N ILE A 39 -16.71 22.11 -12.36
CA ILE A 39 -17.84 22.85 -11.82
C ILE A 39 -19.03 22.58 -12.74
N ALA A 40 -20.14 22.13 -12.19
CA ALA A 40 -21.37 21.87 -12.93
C ALA A 40 -22.55 22.64 -12.33
N GLY A 41 -23.62 22.78 -13.07
CA GLY A 41 -24.85 23.40 -12.55
C GLY A 41 -25.87 23.67 -13.64
N ALA A 42 -26.96 24.28 -13.21
CA ALA A 42 -28.05 24.75 -14.10
C ALA A 42 -28.27 26.24 -13.93
N VAL A 43 -28.60 26.90 -15.05
CA VAL A 43 -28.98 28.31 -15.07
C VAL A 43 -30.46 28.42 -15.40
N LYS A 44 -31.16 29.20 -14.58
CA LYS A 44 -32.61 29.49 -14.72
C LYS A 44 -32.87 30.97 -14.70
N ASP A 45 -34.02 31.39 -15.18
CA ASP A 45 -34.52 32.75 -14.97
C ASP A 45 -35.31 32.86 -13.65
N ALA A 46 -35.76 34.05 -13.33
CA ALA A 46 -36.56 34.33 -12.14
C ALA A 46 -37.94 33.62 -12.09
N THR A 47 -38.38 33.03 -13.22
CA THR A 47 -39.63 32.25 -13.31
C THR A 47 -39.36 30.76 -13.08
N GLY A 48 -38.07 30.34 -13.02
CA GLY A 48 -37.63 28.95 -12.93
C GLY A 48 -37.45 28.28 -14.28
N ALA A 49 -37.62 28.97 -15.41
CA ALA A 49 -37.38 28.43 -16.74
C ALA A 49 -35.85 28.26 -17.01
N VAL A 50 -35.48 27.17 -17.64
CA VAL A 50 -34.06 26.88 -17.97
C VAL A 50 -33.55 27.86 -19.02
N MET A 51 -32.27 28.26 -18.91
CA MET A 51 -31.66 29.26 -19.78
C MET A 51 -30.50 28.65 -20.61
N PRO A 52 -30.74 28.26 -21.88
CA PRO A 52 -29.69 27.89 -22.79
C PRO A 52 -28.88 29.08 -23.30
N GLY A 53 -27.64 28.84 -23.70
CA GLY A 53 -26.77 29.86 -24.29
C GLY A 53 -26.07 30.81 -23.31
N VAL A 54 -26.24 30.60 -22.02
CA VAL A 54 -25.55 31.44 -20.98
C VAL A 54 -24.04 31.09 -21.01
N THR A 55 -23.20 32.12 -21.11
CA THR A 55 -21.77 31.99 -20.96
C THR A 55 -21.43 31.87 -19.49
N VAL A 56 -20.75 30.79 -19.12
CA VAL A 56 -20.30 30.49 -17.74
C VAL A 56 -18.79 30.51 -17.72
N GLU A 57 -18.18 31.45 -16.99
CA GLU A 57 -16.73 31.60 -16.87
C GLU A 57 -16.27 31.26 -15.46
N ALA A 58 -15.38 30.28 -15.32
CA ALA A 58 -14.68 30.00 -14.07
C ALA A 58 -13.30 30.68 -14.07
N SER A 59 -13.00 31.45 -13.03
CA SER A 59 -11.74 32.14 -12.83
C SER A 59 -11.09 31.73 -11.52
N SER A 60 -9.77 31.54 -11.52
CA SER A 60 -8.99 31.14 -10.33
C SER A 60 -7.50 31.50 -10.50
N PRO A 61 -6.79 31.86 -9.41
CA PRO A 61 -5.33 31.92 -9.41
C PRO A 61 -4.66 30.54 -9.69
N ALA A 62 -5.38 29.44 -9.43
CA ALA A 62 -4.92 28.09 -9.72
C ALA A 62 -4.95 27.75 -11.23
N LEU A 63 -5.76 28.47 -12.01
CA LEU A 63 -5.80 28.37 -13.47
C LEU A 63 -4.62 29.14 -14.07
N ILE A 64 -3.81 28.44 -14.83
CA ILE A 64 -2.67 29.03 -15.55
C ILE A 64 -3.18 30.03 -16.62
N GLU A 65 -4.27 29.66 -17.30
CA GLU A 65 -4.98 30.49 -18.27
C GLU A 65 -5.88 31.54 -17.64
N LYS A 66 -5.93 31.64 -16.29
CA LYS A 66 -6.75 32.52 -15.45
C LYS A 66 -8.26 32.26 -15.50
N THR A 67 -8.80 31.93 -16.67
CA THR A 67 -10.24 31.69 -16.86
C THR A 67 -10.50 30.50 -17.75
N ARG A 68 -11.64 29.84 -17.53
CA ARG A 68 -12.15 28.76 -18.37
C ARG A 68 -13.67 28.93 -18.58
N ILE A 69 -14.14 28.67 -19.80
CA ILE A 69 -15.50 29.01 -20.21
C ILE A 69 -16.27 27.78 -20.66
N ALA A 70 -17.53 27.71 -20.31
CA ALA A 70 -18.54 26.80 -20.87
C ALA A 70 -19.82 27.60 -21.25
N VAL A 71 -20.69 26.99 -22.05
CA VAL A 71 -21.99 27.57 -22.41
C VAL A 71 -23.08 26.58 -22.02
N THR A 72 -24.21 27.08 -21.45
CA THR A 72 -25.33 26.22 -21.07
C THR A 72 -25.98 25.58 -22.30
N ASP A 73 -26.38 24.33 -22.17
CA ASP A 73 -27.08 23.55 -23.20
C ASP A 73 -28.59 23.88 -23.25
N GLY A 74 -29.36 23.14 -24.13
CA GLY A 74 -30.78 23.30 -24.27
C GLY A 74 -31.62 23.04 -23.02
N ALA A 75 -31.06 22.37 -22.00
CA ALA A 75 -31.67 22.17 -20.68
C ALA A 75 -31.17 23.19 -19.63
N GLY A 76 -30.41 24.21 -20.04
CA GLY A 76 -29.81 25.22 -19.16
C GLY A 76 -28.65 24.67 -18.32
N GLN A 77 -28.13 23.47 -18.62
CA GLN A 77 -27.05 22.83 -17.86
C GLN A 77 -25.68 23.20 -18.42
N TYR A 78 -24.66 23.27 -17.54
CA TYR A 78 -23.27 23.48 -17.92
C TYR A 78 -22.32 22.63 -17.07
N LYS A 79 -21.13 22.36 -17.62
CA LYS A 79 -20.03 21.74 -16.88
C LYS A 79 -18.70 22.29 -17.38
N ILE A 80 -17.90 22.82 -16.47
CA ILE A 80 -16.51 23.28 -16.74
C ILE A 80 -15.58 22.24 -16.15
N VAL A 81 -14.71 21.67 -16.98
CA VAL A 81 -13.87 20.52 -16.64
C VAL A 81 -12.38 20.86 -16.67
N ASP A 82 -11.52 19.94 -16.21
CA ASP A 82 -10.07 20.08 -16.12
C ASP A 82 -9.66 21.29 -15.27
N LEU A 83 -10.32 21.44 -14.13
CA LEU A 83 -10.04 22.52 -13.19
C LEU A 83 -9.04 22.01 -12.12
N PRO A 84 -7.85 22.65 -11.98
CA PRO A 84 -6.93 22.34 -10.90
C PRO A 84 -7.57 22.60 -9.53
N PRO A 85 -7.12 21.92 -8.45
CA PRO A 85 -7.54 22.27 -7.11
C PRO A 85 -7.24 23.72 -6.76
N GLY A 86 -8.19 24.39 -6.12
CA GLY A 86 -8.06 25.79 -5.77
C GLY A 86 -9.38 26.50 -5.49
N MET A 87 -9.30 27.77 -5.21
CA MET A 87 -10.47 28.64 -5.01
C MET A 87 -10.92 29.27 -6.32
N TYR A 88 -12.19 29.14 -6.64
CA TYR A 88 -12.78 29.59 -7.90
C TYR A 88 -13.87 30.65 -7.69
N GLN A 89 -14.02 31.47 -8.70
CA GLN A 89 -15.16 32.35 -8.91
C GLN A 89 -15.80 31.98 -10.25
N VAL A 90 -17.12 31.86 -10.29
CA VAL A 90 -17.90 31.57 -11.51
C VAL A 90 -18.78 32.76 -11.84
N ALA A 91 -18.66 33.26 -13.09
CA ALA A 91 -19.48 34.33 -13.63
C ALA A 91 -20.44 33.77 -14.69
N PHE A 92 -21.66 34.21 -14.67
CA PHE A 92 -22.74 33.85 -15.59
C PHE A 92 -23.18 35.08 -16.34
N THR A 93 -23.11 35.04 -17.68
CA THR A 93 -23.45 36.18 -18.55
C THR A 93 -24.33 35.78 -19.72
N LEU A 94 -25.37 36.57 -19.96
CA LEU A 94 -26.23 36.46 -21.15
C LEU A 94 -26.73 37.84 -21.53
N ALA A 95 -26.75 38.16 -22.82
CA ALA A 95 -27.25 39.45 -23.30
C ALA A 95 -28.71 39.67 -22.88
N GLY A 96 -29.02 40.84 -22.29
CA GLY A 96 -30.36 41.18 -21.79
C GLY A 96 -30.64 40.76 -20.33
N PHE A 97 -29.63 40.13 -19.65
CA PHE A 97 -29.72 39.72 -18.25
C PHE A 97 -28.59 40.30 -17.42
N LYS A 98 -28.85 40.53 -16.10
CA LYS A 98 -27.80 40.94 -15.14
C LYS A 98 -26.77 39.84 -14.97
N SER A 99 -25.50 40.18 -14.96
CA SER A 99 -24.43 39.24 -14.69
C SER A 99 -24.48 38.76 -13.24
N VAL A 100 -24.32 37.45 -13.00
CA VAL A 100 -24.22 36.85 -11.67
C VAL A 100 -22.82 36.32 -11.45
N ARG A 101 -22.19 36.64 -10.32
CA ARG A 101 -20.88 36.11 -9.90
C ARG A 101 -21.03 35.34 -8.60
N ARG A 102 -20.49 34.12 -8.59
CA ARG A 102 -20.44 33.26 -7.42
C ARG A 102 -18.97 32.99 -7.04
N GLY A 103 -18.56 33.54 -5.89
CA GLY A 103 -17.19 33.39 -5.38
C GLY A 103 -17.12 32.39 -4.22
N GLY A 104 -15.89 32.03 -3.83
CA GLY A 104 -15.64 31.15 -2.67
C GLY A 104 -15.84 29.66 -2.95
N ILE A 105 -15.85 29.23 -4.22
CA ILE A 105 -16.02 27.85 -4.61
C ILE A 105 -14.65 27.16 -4.49
N VAL A 106 -14.52 26.21 -3.55
CA VAL A 106 -13.29 25.46 -3.32
C VAL A 106 -13.38 24.15 -4.08
N LEU A 107 -12.43 23.92 -4.99
CA LEU A 107 -12.24 22.64 -5.69
C LEU A 107 -11.11 21.87 -5.06
N GLU A 108 -11.35 20.58 -4.77
CA GLU A 108 -10.39 19.62 -4.21
C GLU A 108 -10.58 18.25 -4.83
N GLY A 109 -9.47 17.58 -5.11
CA GLY A 109 -9.48 16.25 -5.71
C GLY A 109 -10.25 16.21 -7.03
N THR A 110 -11.19 15.29 -7.11
CA THR A 110 -12.06 15.13 -8.28
C THR A 110 -13.51 15.61 -8.00
N PHE A 111 -13.73 16.38 -6.91
CA PHE A 111 -15.02 16.93 -6.51
C PHE A 111 -15.63 17.81 -7.60
N THR A 112 -16.92 17.63 -7.85
CA THR A 112 -17.68 18.45 -8.80
C THR A 112 -18.81 19.20 -8.07
N PRO A 113 -18.55 20.42 -7.53
CA PRO A 113 -19.59 21.20 -6.90
C PRO A 113 -20.67 21.60 -7.91
N THR A 114 -21.93 21.53 -7.47
CA THR A 114 -23.06 22.02 -8.23
C THR A 114 -23.27 23.50 -7.90
N VAL A 115 -23.02 24.39 -8.89
CA VAL A 115 -23.15 25.84 -8.75
C VAL A 115 -24.27 26.32 -9.67
N ASN A 116 -25.48 26.47 -9.15
CA ASN A 116 -26.63 26.94 -9.90
C ASN A 116 -26.69 28.47 -9.89
N ALA A 117 -27.27 29.06 -10.93
CA ALA A 117 -27.52 30.49 -11.02
C ALA A 117 -28.94 30.82 -11.47
N GLU A 118 -29.46 31.92 -10.95
CA GLU A 118 -30.71 32.54 -11.38
C GLU A 118 -30.37 33.91 -11.99
N LEU A 119 -30.72 34.11 -13.26
CA LEU A 119 -30.46 35.36 -13.96
C LEU A 119 -31.75 36.20 -14.01
N GLN A 120 -31.62 37.48 -13.67
CA GLN A 120 -32.69 38.45 -13.73
C GLN A 120 -32.55 39.33 -14.98
N VAL A 121 -33.66 39.72 -15.60
CA VAL A 121 -33.67 40.67 -16.72
C VAL A 121 -33.07 42.00 -16.28
N GLY A 122 -32.19 42.57 -17.08
CA GLY A 122 -31.51 43.84 -16.79
C GLY A 122 -30.25 44.07 -17.61
N ALA A 123 -29.58 45.20 -17.42
CA ALA A 123 -28.35 45.49 -18.14
C ALA A 123 -27.21 44.58 -17.67
N MET A 124 -26.41 44.07 -18.62
CA MET A 124 -25.27 43.14 -18.37
C MET A 124 -24.18 43.75 -17.47
N GLU A 125 -24.10 45.09 -17.39
CA GLU A 125 -23.17 45.82 -16.54
C GLU A 125 -23.52 45.74 -15.04
N GLU A 126 -24.76 45.44 -14.70
CA GLU A 126 -25.18 45.23 -13.32
C GLU A 126 -24.74 43.80 -12.88
N THR A 127 -23.81 43.74 -11.97
CA THR A 127 -23.27 42.47 -11.46
C THR A 127 -23.76 42.17 -10.06
N LEU A 128 -24.49 41.08 -9.88
CA LEU A 128 -24.87 40.57 -8.57
C LEU A 128 -23.77 39.61 -8.07
N THR A 129 -23.00 40.01 -7.06
CA THR A 129 -22.01 39.15 -6.41
C THR A 129 -22.63 38.39 -5.25
N VAL A 130 -22.70 37.09 -5.33
CA VAL A 130 -23.18 36.20 -4.28
C VAL A 130 -22.00 35.37 -3.77
N THR A 131 -21.65 35.50 -2.49
CA THR A 131 -20.71 34.60 -1.83
C THR A 131 -21.45 33.30 -1.59
N ALA A 132 -21.22 32.32 -2.45
CA ALA A 132 -21.82 31.00 -2.28
C ALA A 132 -21.01 30.20 -1.26
N GLU A 133 -21.70 29.54 -0.34
CA GLU A 133 -21.05 28.45 0.43
C GLU A 133 -20.81 27.26 -0.51
N SER A 134 -19.56 26.74 -0.52
CA SER A 134 -19.26 25.54 -1.30
C SER A 134 -20.06 24.36 -0.76
N PRO A 135 -20.83 23.64 -1.62
CA PRO A 135 -21.48 22.41 -1.21
C PRO A 135 -20.44 21.44 -0.65
N ILE A 136 -20.75 20.74 0.43
CA ILE A 136 -19.88 19.72 1.03
C ILE A 136 -20.37 18.29 0.76
N VAL A 137 -21.59 18.13 0.24
CA VAL A 137 -22.19 16.88 -0.20
C VAL A 137 -22.05 16.77 -1.73
N ASP A 138 -21.48 15.69 -2.19
CA ASP A 138 -21.40 15.39 -3.63
C ASP A 138 -22.58 14.50 -4.03
N VAL A 139 -23.52 15.08 -4.77
CA VAL A 139 -24.72 14.38 -5.27
C VAL A 139 -24.52 13.79 -6.68
N VAL A 140 -23.35 14.01 -7.29
CA VAL A 140 -23.02 13.55 -8.65
C VAL A 140 -22.06 12.38 -8.62
N LYS A 141 -21.12 12.38 -7.70
CA LYS A 141 -20.05 11.39 -7.59
C LYS A 141 -20.40 10.31 -6.57
N ASN A 142 -20.18 9.06 -6.94
CA ASN A 142 -20.44 7.90 -6.09
C ASN A 142 -19.20 7.39 -5.36
N THR A 143 -17.99 7.67 -5.88
CA THR A 143 -16.73 7.25 -5.23
C THR A 143 -16.63 7.86 -3.83
N THR A 144 -16.17 7.05 -2.88
CA THR A 144 -15.85 7.53 -1.53
C THR A 144 -14.40 7.99 -1.52
N GLU A 145 -14.16 9.27 -1.34
CA GLU A 145 -12.83 9.88 -1.39
C GLU A 145 -12.56 10.77 -0.18
N PHE A 146 -11.30 10.78 0.25
CA PHE A 146 -10.76 11.78 1.15
C PHE A 146 -9.62 12.53 0.45
N VAL A 147 -9.65 13.85 0.47
CA VAL A 147 -8.60 14.69 -0.13
C VAL A 147 -7.82 15.39 0.96
N ALA A 148 -6.54 15.05 1.07
CA ALA A 148 -5.60 15.75 1.91
C ALA A 148 -4.94 16.88 1.10
N ASN A 149 -5.51 18.06 1.16
CA ASN A 149 -4.92 19.28 0.58
C ASN A 149 -3.77 19.82 1.46
N ARG A 150 -3.16 20.93 1.05
CA ARG A 150 -2.02 21.52 1.80
C ARG A 150 -2.37 21.87 3.24
N ASP A 151 -3.59 22.31 3.54
CA ASP A 151 -3.99 22.64 4.90
C ASP A 151 -3.99 21.39 5.80
N VAL A 152 -4.47 20.24 5.30
CA VAL A 152 -4.42 18.96 6.00
C VAL A 152 -2.97 18.46 6.12
N LEU A 153 -2.23 18.48 4.99
CA LEU A 153 -0.85 17.97 4.93
C LEU A 153 0.12 18.72 5.84
N ASP A 154 -0.09 20.03 6.01
CA ASP A 154 0.77 20.89 6.82
C ASP A 154 0.33 20.98 8.29
N SER A 155 -0.98 20.84 8.59
CA SER A 155 -1.49 21.02 9.94
C SER A 155 -1.50 19.73 10.78
N ILE A 156 -1.91 18.58 10.22
CA ILE A 156 -2.11 17.36 11.03
C ILE A 156 -0.77 16.69 11.32
N PRO A 157 -0.40 16.47 12.60
CA PRO A 157 0.83 15.79 12.96
C PRO A 157 0.77 14.31 12.55
N THR A 158 1.85 13.80 11.98
CA THR A 158 2.02 12.37 11.69
C THR A 158 3.42 11.93 12.11
N PRO A 159 3.56 10.77 12.77
CA PRO A 159 4.86 10.27 13.20
C PRO A 159 5.83 10.10 12.01
N ILE A 160 5.33 9.51 10.94
CA ILE A 160 6.06 9.34 9.69
C ILE A 160 5.43 10.23 8.64
N ARG A 161 6.24 11.10 8.04
CA ARG A 161 5.79 12.02 7.00
C ARG A 161 5.91 11.39 5.61
N ASN A 162 4.97 10.50 5.30
CA ASN A 162 4.79 9.99 3.95
C ASN A 162 3.30 9.90 3.60
N THR A 163 2.98 9.84 2.32
CA THR A 163 1.60 9.82 1.84
C THR A 163 0.82 8.58 2.30
N PRO A 164 1.38 7.35 2.30
CA PRO A 164 0.69 6.19 2.83
C PRO A 164 0.38 6.29 4.33
N ALA A 165 1.27 6.84 5.15
CA ALA A 165 1.03 6.93 6.60
C ALA A 165 -0.20 7.80 6.96
N ARG A 166 -0.52 8.79 6.14
CA ARG A 166 -1.70 9.63 6.35
C ARG A 166 -3.02 8.90 6.08
N ALA A 167 -3.03 7.88 5.24
CA ALA A 167 -4.20 7.04 5.05
C ALA A 167 -4.67 6.37 6.35
N LEU A 168 -3.78 6.20 7.33
CA LEU A 168 -4.12 5.65 8.65
C LEU A 168 -5.13 6.51 9.42
N LEU A 169 -5.25 7.78 9.09
CA LEU A 169 -6.20 8.71 9.72
C LEU A 169 -7.61 8.63 9.11
N ILE A 170 -7.78 7.89 7.99
CA ILE A 170 -9.04 7.80 7.26
C ILE A 170 -9.84 6.61 7.82
N PRO A 171 -11.16 6.77 8.12
CA PRO A 171 -12.04 5.66 8.48
C PRO A 171 -12.01 4.52 7.44
N GLY A 172 -12.33 3.30 7.85
CA GLY A 172 -12.34 2.11 6.98
C GLY A 172 -10.96 1.58 6.57
N THR A 173 -9.86 2.33 6.79
CA THR A 173 -8.51 1.86 6.48
C THR A 173 -7.89 1.09 7.64
N THR A 174 -7.17 0.02 7.35
CA THR A 174 -6.42 -0.79 8.32
C THR A 174 -5.03 -1.13 7.80
N VAL A 175 -4.03 -1.18 8.70
CA VAL A 175 -2.69 -1.69 8.38
C VAL A 175 -2.68 -3.19 8.57
N VAL A 176 -2.09 -3.91 7.63
CA VAL A 176 -1.85 -5.35 7.74
C VAL A 176 -0.43 -5.62 8.20
N PHE A 177 0.53 -4.96 7.56
CA PHE A 177 1.94 -5.00 7.97
C PHE A 177 2.69 -3.78 7.41
N ASN A 178 3.87 -3.53 7.98
CA ASN A 178 4.75 -2.44 7.57
C ASN A 178 6.10 -3.02 7.16
N VAL A 179 6.54 -2.71 5.94
CA VAL A 179 7.87 -3.07 5.43
C VAL A 179 8.64 -1.79 5.15
N LEU A 180 9.75 -1.59 5.83
CA LEU A 180 10.66 -0.44 5.62
C LEU A 180 9.95 0.93 5.63
N GLY A 181 8.97 1.11 6.55
CA GLY A 181 8.19 2.35 6.63
C GLY A 181 7.11 2.51 5.57
N GLN A 182 6.87 1.50 4.73
CA GLN A 182 5.72 1.43 3.83
C GLN A 182 4.62 0.55 4.43
N TYR A 183 3.44 1.10 4.46
CA TYR A 183 2.28 0.43 5.02
C TYR A 183 1.52 -0.32 3.93
N ASN A 184 1.39 -1.64 4.13
CA ASN A 184 0.45 -2.44 3.38
C ASN A 184 -0.92 -2.33 4.04
N MET A 185 -1.86 -1.74 3.33
CA MET A 185 -3.13 -1.31 3.87
C MET A 185 -4.30 -1.95 3.14
N ARG A 186 -5.40 -2.07 3.87
CA ARG A 186 -6.72 -2.45 3.37
C ARG A 186 -7.71 -1.33 3.61
N VAL A 187 -8.72 -1.27 2.78
CA VAL A 187 -9.89 -0.44 2.99
C VAL A 187 -11.14 -1.28 2.78
N HIS A 188 -12.12 -1.19 3.69
CA HIS A 188 -13.37 -1.96 3.63
C HIS A 188 -13.13 -3.44 3.26
N GLY A 189 -12.15 -4.07 3.93
CA GLY A 189 -11.81 -5.48 3.75
C GLY A 189 -11.17 -5.87 2.44
N SER A 190 -10.70 -4.94 1.60
CA SER A 190 -9.97 -5.23 0.36
C SER A 190 -8.74 -6.10 0.62
N ASP A 191 -8.12 -6.66 -0.40
CA ASP A 191 -6.81 -7.28 -0.24
C ASP A 191 -5.71 -6.21 -0.24
N THR A 192 -4.55 -6.54 0.32
CA THR A 192 -3.40 -5.63 0.31
C THR A 192 -2.78 -5.49 -1.07
N SER A 193 -2.90 -6.50 -1.92
CA SER A 193 -2.48 -6.46 -3.32
C SER A 193 -3.25 -5.44 -4.14
N ASP A 194 -4.48 -5.09 -3.71
CA ASP A 194 -5.33 -4.11 -4.37
C ASP A 194 -4.95 -2.65 -4.04
N LEU A 195 -3.90 -2.43 -3.21
CA LEU A 195 -3.37 -1.09 -2.93
C LEU A 195 -2.71 -0.50 -4.17
N MET A 196 -3.21 0.63 -4.65
CA MET A 196 -2.61 1.39 -5.76
C MET A 196 -1.99 2.69 -5.27
N ILE A 197 -0.72 2.90 -5.59
CA ILE A 197 0.00 4.16 -5.36
C ILE A 197 0.29 4.79 -6.72
N ALA A 198 -0.11 6.05 -6.88
CA ALA A 198 0.01 6.77 -8.16
C ALA A 198 0.53 8.19 -7.98
N ILE A 199 1.19 8.70 -9.01
CA ILE A 199 1.59 10.09 -9.19
C ILE A 199 0.93 10.59 -10.48
N ASP A 200 0.15 11.69 -10.40
CA ASP A 200 -0.63 12.21 -11.54
C ASP A 200 -1.52 11.16 -12.23
N GLY A 201 -1.98 10.13 -11.47
CA GLY A 201 -2.80 9.04 -11.94
C GLY A 201 -2.04 7.84 -12.54
N MET A 202 -0.74 7.92 -12.72
CA MET A 202 0.11 6.82 -13.21
C MET A 202 0.68 5.99 -12.06
N ARG A 203 0.56 4.67 -12.16
CA ARG A 203 0.99 3.71 -11.14
C ARG A 203 2.50 3.76 -10.90
N VAL A 204 2.89 3.68 -9.62
CA VAL A 204 4.28 3.57 -9.15
C VAL A 204 4.42 2.44 -8.10
N ASN A 205 3.63 1.39 -8.24
CA ASN A 205 3.78 0.19 -7.43
C ASN A 205 4.99 -0.63 -7.91
N ASN A 206 5.62 -1.35 -6.99
CA ASN A 206 6.73 -2.25 -7.30
C ASN A 206 6.21 -3.56 -7.88
N LEU A 207 6.88 -4.14 -8.88
CA LEU A 207 6.51 -5.43 -9.46
C LEU A 207 6.86 -6.63 -8.57
N CYS A 208 7.59 -6.44 -7.47
CA CYS A 208 7.90 -7.49 -6.50
C CYS A 208 6.64 -7.94 -5.75
N GLY A 209 6.49 -9.22 -5.48
CA GLY A 209 5.29 -9.78 -4.84
C GLY A 209 4.05 -9.58 -5.71
N SER A 210 2.92 -9.27 -5.08
CA SER A 210 1.66 -8.95 -5.78
C SER A 210 1.52 -7.46 -6.12
N GLY A 211 2.58 -6.67 -6.05
CA GLY A 211 2.50 -5.23 -6.31
C GLY A 211 1.90 -4.40 -5.16
N GLN A 212 1.84 -4.94 -3.95
CA GLN A 212 1.17 -4.32 -2.80
C GLN A 212 1.90 -3.14 -2.16
N PHE A 213 3.06 -2.76 -2.63
CA PHE A 213 3.83 -1.62 -2.12
C PHE A 213 4.55 -0.89 -3.26
N SER A 214 5.08 0.28 -2.98
CA SER A 214 5.86 1.04 -3.94
C SER A 214 7.37 0.92 -3.72
N GLY A 215 7.87 0.96 -2.49
CA GLY A 215 9.30 1.18 -2.22
C GLY A 215 9.76 2.62 -2.51
N PHE A 216 8.84 3.48 -2.93
CA PHE A 216 9.09 4.87 -3.30
C PHE A 216 8.46 5.82 -2.27
N TYR A 217 9.25 6.69 -1.67
CA TYR A 217 8.84 7.59 -0.56
C TYR A 217 8.70 9.02 -1.07
N MET A 218 7.56 9.32 -1.65
CA MET A 218 7.30 10.61 -2.27
C MET A 218 7.66 11.80 -1.37
N ASN A 219 8.29 12.80 -1.93
CA ASN A 219 8.66 14.01 -1.21
C ASN A 219 7.43 14.88 -0.92
N ASP A 220 7.07 15.04 0.36
CA ASP A 220 5.90 15.81 0.79
C ASP A 220 5.87 17.26 0.28
N ALA A 221 7.03 17.91 0.11
CA ALA A 221 7.08 19.27 -0.39
C ALA A 221 6.71 19.37 -1.87
N SER A 222 6.87 18.26 -2.64
CA SER A 222 6.47 18.22 -4.06
C SER A 222 4.96 18.11 -4.25
N VAL A 223 4.20 17.72 -3.24
CA VAL A 223 2.79 17.37 -3.34
C VAL A 223 1.89 18.60 -3.13
N GLN A 224 0.93 18.82 -4.02
CA GLN A 224 -0.13 19.82 -3.87
C GLN A 224 -1.29 19.28 -3.02
N GLU A 225 -1.72 18.05 -3.37
CA GLU A 225 -2.75 17.30 -2.64
C GLU A 225 -2.56 15.80 -2.84
N VAL A 226 -3.16 15.01 -1.94
CA VAL A 226 -3.26 13.56 -2.08
C VAL A 226 -4.73 13.16 -2.01
N THR A 227 -5.17 12.40 -3.01
CA THR A 227 -6.51 11.79 -3.02
C THR A 227 -6.41 10.36 -2.57
N TYR A 228 -7.21 9.99 -1.57
CA TYR A 228 -7.39 8.65 -1.06
C TYR A 228 -8.78 8.16 -1.45
N THR A 229 -8.89 7.23 -2.39
CA THR A 229 -10.18 6.63 -2.74
C THR A 229 -10.35 5.35 -1.95
N THR A 230 -11.47 5.22 -1.26
CA THR A 230 -11.74 4.15 -0.29
C THR A 230 -12.88 3.22 -0.70
N GLY A 231 -13.57 3.48 -1.81
CA GLY A 231 -14.62 2.60 -2.33
C GLY A 231 -15.35 3.16 -3.53
N ALA A 232 -16.16 2.33 -4.14
CA ALA A 232 -16.92 2.61 -5.36
C ALA A 232 -16.03 3.07 -6.53
N GLU A 233 -14.89 2.38 -6.73
CA GLU A 233 -13.95 2.71 -7.80
C GLU A 233 -14.61 2.56 -9.18
N SER A 234 -14.27 3.48 -10.08
CA SER A 234 -14.77 3.52 -11.45
C SER A 234 -14.18 2.41 -12.34
N ALA A 235 -14.66 2.28 -13.58
CA ALA A 235 -14.11 1.33 -14.55
C ALA A 235 -12.66 1.64 -14.98
N GLU A 236 -12.13 2.82 -14.65
CA GLU A 236 -10.71 3.13 -14.86
C GLU A 236 -9.78 2.23 -14.05
N MET A 237 -10.30 1.68 -12.92
CA MET A 237 -9.51 0.93 -11.97
C MET A 237 -9.75 -0.57 -12.08
N GLN A 238 -8.65 -1.34 -12.11
CA GLN A 238 -8.67 -2.79 -12.14
C GLN A 238 -9.17 -3.38 -10.82
N ALA A 239 -8.57 -2.96 -9.71
CA ALA A 239 -8.83 -3.46 -8.37
C ALA A 239 -9.68 -2.48 -7.54
N GLY A 240 -10.40 -3.00 -6.55
CA GLY A 240 -11.27 -2.25 -5.64
C GLY A 240 -10.64 -1.97 -4.29
N GLY A 241 -9.33 -1.72 -4.25
CA GLY A 241 -8.59 -1.45 -3.01
C GLY A 241 -8.46 0.03 -2.67
N LEU A 242 -7.57 0.34 -1.74
CA LEU A 242 -7.18 1.71 -1.44
C LEU A 242 -6.35 2.28 -2.59
N ARG A 243 -6.81 3.40 -3.14
CA ARG A 243 -6.01 4.17 -4.10
C ARG A 243 -5.45 5.41 -3.45
N ILE A 244 -4.14 5.63 -3.57
CA ILE A 244 -3.43 6.83 -3.11
C ILE A 244 -2.87 7.52 -4.35
N ASN A 245 -3.47 8.64 -4.74
CA ASN A 245 -2.99 9.42 -5.88
C ASN A 245 -2.44 10.76 -5.42
N SER A 246 -1.17 10.96 -5.63
CA SER A 246 -0.47 12.21 -5.32
C SER A 246 -0.42 13.12 -6.53
N VAL A 247 -0.86 14.36 -6.36
CA VAL A 247 -0.80 15.40 -7.39
C VAL A 247 0.38 16.32 -7.06
N PRO A 248 1.47 16.30 -7.84
CA PRO A 248 2.61 17.18 -7.61
C PRO A 248 2.29 18.64 -7.90
N LYS A 249 3.01 19.54 -7.21
CA LYS A 249 2.93 20.98 -7.45
C LYS A 249 3.43 21.36 -8.82
N ASP A 250 2.68 22.19 -9.52
CA ASP A 250 3.18 22.94 -10.69
C ASP A 250 3.89 24.22 -10.22
N GLY A 251 4.74 24.80 -11.03
CA GLY A 251 5.20 26.18 -10.88
C GLY A 251 4.07 27.16 -11.17
N GLY A 252 4.26 28.43 -10.81
CA GLY A 252 3.31 29.51 -11.07
C GLY A 252 3.95 30.71 -11.76
N ASN A 253 3.20 31.76 -12.07
CA ASN A 253 3.70 33.00 -12.69
C ASN A 253 4.50 33.91 -11.75
N THR A 254 4.56 33.56 -10.47
CA THR A 254 5.38 34.22 -9.45
C THR A 254 6.36 33.21 -8.84
N PHE A 255 7.57 33.65 -8.58
CA PHE A 255 8.50 32.84 -7.81
C PHE A 255 8.00 32.67 -6.38
N SER A 256 8.05 31.44 -5.91
CA SER A 256 7.67 31.07 -4.56
C SER A 256 8.52 29.91 -4.08
N GLY A 257 8.72 29.83 -2.79
CA GLY A 257 9.50 28.75 -2.20
C GLY A 257 9.09 28.45 -0.76
N SER A 258 9.57 27.33 -0.27
CA SER A 258 9.43 27.01 1.14
C SER A 258 10.62 26.20 1.64
N VAL A 259 10.89 26.30 2.94
CA VAL A 259 11.84 25.45 3.64
C VAL A 259 11.13 24.84 4.83
N PHE A 260 11.12 23.52 4.89
CA PHE A 260 10.60 22.77 6.01
C PHE A 260 11.75 22.08 6.74
N VAL A 261 11.78 22.21 8.08
CA VAL A 261 12.76 21.53 8.93
C VAL A 261 12.09 20.98 10.16
N TYR A 262 12.55 19.82 10.63
CA TYR A 262 12.22 19.35 11.97
C TYR A 262 13.39 18.57 12.59
N GLY A 263 13.33 18.42 13.93
CA GLY A 263 14.27 17.61 14.67
C GLY A 263 13.68 17.09 15.99
N GLN A 264 14.12 15.89 16.36
CA GLN A 264 13.83 15.26 17.66
C GLN A 264 15.05 14.49 18.15
N GLY A 265 15.09 14.19 19.45
CA GLY A 265 16.17 13.44 20.08
C GLY A 265 15.70 12.66 21.29
N SER A 266 16.57 11.77 21.82
CA SER A 266 16.23 10.84 22.90
C SER A 266 15.87 11.52 24.22
N SER A 267 16.36 12.74 24.48
CA SER A 267 16.00 13.54 25.67
C SER A 267 14.55 14.04 25.65
N LEU A 268 13.93 14.08 24.48
CA LEU A 268 12.55 14.50 24.26
C LEU A 268 11.56 13.33 24.26
N GLN A 269 12.00 12.13 24.63
CA GLN A 269 11.18 10.92 24.66
C GLN A 269 11.04 10.37 26.08
N ALA A 270 9.81 10.23 26.55
CA ALA A 270 9.47 9.68 27.87
C ALA A 270 9.52 8.13 27.89
N ASP A 271 9.66 7.57 29.07
CA ASP A 271 9.44 6.15 29.34
C ASP A 271 7.96 5.93 29.68
N ASN A 272 7.32 4.99 28.97
CA ASN A 272 5.91 4.62 29.19
C ASN A 272 5.73 3.15 29.63
N ARG A 273 6.83 2.47 30.00
CA ARG A 273 6.77 1.10 30.47
C ARG A 273 6.23 1.05 31.91
N SER A 274 5.22 0.21 32.13
CA SER A 274 4.77 -0.12 33.48
C SER A 274 5.83 -0.94 34.23
N ASP A 275 5.76 -1.01 35.55
CA ASP A 275 6.70 -1.78 36.36
C ASP A 275 6.70 -3.27 36.01
N ALA A 276 5.55 -3.81 35.55
CA ALA A 276 5.45 -5.17 35.06
C ALA A 276 6.15 -5.39 33.71
N VAL A 277 6.26 -4.36 32.88
CA VAL A 277 6.86 -4.44 31.54
C VAL A 277 8.35 -4.09 31.55
N LYS A 278 8.82 -3.24 32.46
CA LYS A 278 10.24 -2.85 32.56
C LYS A 278 11.24 -4.01 32.56
N PRO A 279 11.01 -5.11 33.30
CA PRO A 279 11.93 -6.26 33.29
C PRO A 279 11.89 -7.06 31.99
N LEU A 280 10.83 -6.93 31.19
CA LEU A 280 10.59 -7.74 29.97
C LEU A 280 11.11 -7.03 28.71
N ILE A 281 10.94 -5.72 28.64
CA ILE A 281 11.20 -4.93 27.42
C ILE A 281 12.06 -3.72 27.78
N SER A 282 13.16 -3.55 27.09
CA SER A 282 13.94 -2.31 27.16
C SER A 282 13.24 -1.20 26.38
N ILE A 283 13.48 0.06 26.76
CA ILE A 283 12.87 1.20 26.09
C ILE A 283 13.44 1.37 24.67
N ALA A 284 12.56 1.45 23.67
CA ALA A 284 12.93 1.87 22.34
C ALA A 284 13.03 3.41 22.30
N LYS A 285 14.22 3.94 22.04
CA LYS A 285 14.46 5.39 21.96
C LYS A 285 14.97 5.80 20.60
N THR A 286 14.47 6.94 20.13
CA THR A 286 15.04 7.64 18.98
C THR A 286 16.25 8.42 19.42
N ALA A 287 17.47 8.07 18.97
CA ALA A 287 18.66 8.85 19.27
C ALA A 287 18.55 10.25 18.65
N TYR A 288 18.21 10.30 17.38
CA TYR A 288 17.83 11.52 16.65
C TYR A 288 16.98 11.16 15.42
N ASP A 289 16.16 12.10 14.97
CA ASP A 289 15.48 12.12 13.66
C ASP A 289 15.32 13.57 13.24
N TYR A 290 15.85 13.93 12.09
CA TYR A 290 15.72 15.26 11.53
C TYR A 290 15.52 15.24 10.03
N GLN A 291 14.86 16.28 9.52
CA GLN A 291 14.61 16.47 8.09
C GLN A 291 14.81 17.92 7.69
N ILE A 292 15.35 18.12 6.50
CA ILE A 292 15.42 19.41 5.81
C ILE A 292 14.83 19.24 4.42
N ASN A 293 13.89 20.11 4.05
CA ASN A 293 13.16 19.98 2.79
C ASN A 293 12.86 21.36 2.16
N PRO A 294 13.84 21.96 1.45
CA PRO A 294 13.63 23.17 0.68
C PRO A 294 12.87 22.90 -0.62
N SER A 295 12.11 23.89 -1.09
CA SER A 295 11.43 23.89 -2.37
C SER A 295 11.39 25.27 -3.00
N PHE A 296 11.38 25.31 -4.34
CA PHE A 296 11.35 26.55 -5.10
C PHE A 296 10.70 26.34 -6.46
N GLY A 297 9.89 27.27 -6.91
CA GLY A 297 9.24 27.21 -8.22
C GLY A 297 8.87 28.59 -8.75
N GLY A 298 8.58 28.64 -10.04
CA GLY A 298 8.23 29.87 -10.71
C GLY A 298 8.20 29.76 -12.23
N PRO A 299 8.08 30.87 -12.96
CA PRO A 299 8.05 30.88 -14.40
C PRO A 299 9.49 30.86 -15.00
N LEU A 300 9.74 29.91 -15.93
CA LEU A 300 10.83 30.06 -16.90
C LEU A 300 10.41 31.05 -18.01
N LYS A 301 9.15 30.98 -18.43
CA LYS A 301 8.48 31.95 -19.28
C LYS A 301 7.06 32.13 -18.77
N LYS A 302 6.68 33.35 -18.38
CA LYS A 302 5.33 33.65 -17.86
C LYS A 302 4.24 33.16 -18.80
N ASP A 303 3.16 32.66 -18.24
CA ASP A 303 1.97 32.17 -18.93
C ASP A 303 2.19 30.96 -19.89
N THR A 304 3.43 30.42 -19.95
CA THR A 304 3.79 29.38 -20.93
C THR A 304 4.58 28.22 -20.32
N LEU A 305 5.62 28.50 -19.51
CA LEU A 305 6.56 27.47 -19.06
C LEU A 305 6.95 27.74 -17.60
N TRP A 306 6.71 26.75 -16.77
CA TRP A 306 6.96 26.83 -15.32
C TRP A 306 7.79 25.66 -14.87
N PHE A 307 8.48 25.85 -13.74
CA PHE A 307 9.21 24.79 -13.06
C PHE A 307 8.88 24.77 -11.58
N TYR A 308 9.05 23.61 -10.97
CA TYR A 308 9.05 23.39 -9.53
C TYR A 308 10.16 22.42 -9.19
N PHE A 309 10.92 22.72 -8.14
CA PHE A 309 12.01 21.90 -7.62
C PHE A 309 11.89 21.76 -6.12
N THR A 310 12.21 20.57 -5.59
CA THR A 310 12.37 20.36 -4.14
C THR A 310 13.40 19.28 -3.87
N TYR A 311 14.07 19.42 -2.72
CA TYR A 311 15.05 18.47 -2.24
C TYR A 311 14.74 18.11 -0.78
N LYS A 312 14.69 16.84 -0.44
CA LYS A 312 14.53 16.33 0.92
C LYS A 312 15.80 15.62 1.33
N TYR A 313 16.27 15.92 2.53
CA TYR A 313 17.26 15.13 3.25
C TYR A 313 16.69 14.78 4.62
N GLN A 314 16.73 13.50 4.98
CA GLN A 314 16.30 13.00 6.27
C GLN A 314 17.33 11.99 6.77
N ASP A 315 17.68 12.10 8.03
CA ASP A 315 18.51 11.11 8.74
C ASP A 315 17.91 10.80 10.09
N ASN A 316 17.97 9.54 10.49
CA ASN A 316 17.44 9.09 11.79
C ASN A 316 18.25 7.93 12.33
N LYS A 317 18.20 7.77 13.66
CA LYS A 317 18.90 6.73 14.40
C LYS A 317 18.02 6.25 15.55
N PHE A 318 17.78 4.95 15.60
CA PHE A 318 16.92 4.32 16.61
C PHE A 318 17.73 3.30 17.42
N TYR A 319 17.72 3.40 18.73
CA TYR A 319 18.27 2.36 19.58
C TYR A 319 17.40 1.11 19.56
N VAL A 320 18.04 -0.04 19.42
CA VAL A 320 17.37 -1.35 19.48
C VAL A 320 17.32 -1.83 20.93
N PRO A 321 16.12 -2.05 21.48
CA PRO A 321 15.97 -2.47 22.87
C PRO A 321 16.76 -3.73 23.21
N SER A 322 17.37 -3.75 24.41
CA SER A 322 18.12 -4.89 24.96
C SER A 322 19.33 -5.36 24.15
N SER A 323 19.73 -4.62 23.13
CA SER A 323 20.85 -4.99 22.26
C SER A 323 22.06 -4.09 22.47
N LYS A 324 23.24 -4.69 22.35
CA LYS A 324 24.52 -4.00 22.50
C LYS A 324 25.46 -4.39 21.36
N PHE A 325 26.35 -3.47 21.01
CA PHE A 325 27.51 -3.78 20.19
C PHE A 325 28.55 -4.55 21.00
N ALA A 326 29.58 -5.07 20.34
CA ALA A 326 30.65 -5.82 20.99
C ALA A 326 31.42 -5.02 22.03
N ASP A 327 31.47 -3.69 21.89
CA ASP A 327 32.07 -2.75 22.86
C ASP A 327 31.19 -2.45 24.10
N GLY A 328 30.01 -3.07 24.19
CA GLY A 328 29.03 -2.89 25.24
C GLY A 328 28.14 -1.65 25.09
N SER A 329 28.35 -0.80 24.10
CA SER A 329 27.48 0.36 23.80
C SER A 329 26.11 -0.08 23.30
N PRO A 330 25.04 0.74 23.54
CA PRO A 330 23.69 0.42 23.01
C PRO A 330 23.68 0.30 21.50
N ALA A 331 23.19 -0.81 20.98
CA ALA A 331 23.07 -1.02 19.56
C ALA A 331 21.94 -0.19 18.95
N PHE A 332 22.09 0.16 17.68
CA PHE A 332 21.13 1.01 16.95
C PHE A 332 20.92 0.56 15.53
N ARG A 333 19.78 0.97 14.96
CA ARG A 333 19.50 1.01 13.51
C ARG A 333 19.65 2.46 13.04
N ASN A 334 20.19 2.64 11.88
CA ASN A 334 20.36 3.95 11.27
C ASN A 334 19.81 3.94 9.85
N ALA A 335 18.84 4.80 9.57
CA ALA A 335 18.47 5.11 8.20
C ALA A 335 19.41 6.22 7.72
N MET A 336 20.47 5.81 7.04
CA MET A 336 21.48 6.73 6.56
C MET A 336 20.96 7.54 5.38
N GLY A 337 20.83 8.86 5.58
CA GLY A 337 20.75 9.84 4.51
C GLY A 337 19.70 9.55 3.45
N ASN A 338 18.44 9.39 3.88
CA ASN A 338 17.34 9.33 2.90
C ASN A 338 17.22 10.67 2.21
N TYR A 339 17.49 10.72 0.91
CA TYR A 339 17.31 11.95 0.12
C TYR A 339 16.41 11.72 -1.08
N SER A 340 15.69 12.77 -1.46
CA SER A 340 14.83 12.82 -2.64
C SER A 340 14.97 14.17 -3.29
N GLY A 341 15.30 14.16 -4.59
CA GLY A 341 15.30 15.35 -5.45
C GLY A 341 14.18 15.24 -6.47
N VAL A 342 13.30 16.24 -6.50
CA VAL A 342 12.17 16.32 -7.44
C VAL A 342 12.32 17.51 -8.35
N GLY A 343 12.17 17.28 -9.65
CA GLY A 343 12.01 18.30 -10.67
C GLY A 343 10.69 18.14 -11.41
N ARG A 344 9.95 19.23 -11.59
CA ARG A 344 8.74 19.26 -12.42
C ARG A 344 8.80 20.45 -13.38
N VAL A 345 8.47 20.21 -14.64
CA VAL A 345 8.28 21.22 -15.66
C VAL A 345 6.87 21.11 -16.20
N THR A 346 6.18 22.25 -16.27
CA THR A 346 4.84 22.36 -16.83
C THR A 346 4.89 23.33 -18.00
N TRP A 347 4.50 22.85 -19.17
CA TRP A 347 4.50 23.61 -20.40
C TRP A 347 3.11 23.70 -21.02
N ALA A 348 2.59 24.91 -21.13
CA ALA A 348 1.41 25.22 -21.95
C ALA A 348 1.89 25.38 -23.41
N ALA A 349 2.02 24.25 -24.13
CA ALA A 349 2.57 24.20 -25.49
C ALA A 349 1.66 24.94 -26.50
N SER A 350 0.35 25.00 -26.20
CA SER A 350 -0.64 25.82 -26.89
C SER A 350 -1.76 26.20 -25.91
N SER A 351 -2.75 26.97 -26.38
CA SER A 351 -3.96 27.27 -25.59
C SER A 351 -4.80 26.00 -25.26
N ARG A 352 -4.51 24.85 -25.87
CA ARG A 352 -5.21 23.59 -25.68
C ARG A 352 -4.34 22.49 -25.11
N ASP A 353 -3.02 22.58 -25.28
CA ASP A 353 -2.07 21.52 -24.92
C ASP A 353 -1.26 21.90 -23.70
N LYS A 354 -1.24 21.02 -22.72
CA LYS A 354 -0.41 21.12 -21.53
C LYS A 354 0.42 19.83 -21.40
N ILE A 355 1.72 19.99 -21.28
CA ILE A 355 2.68 18.90 -21.07
C ILE A 355 3.29 19.06 -19.70
N ARG A 356 3.31 18.00 -18.91
CA ARG A 356 3.95 17.93 -17.61
C ARG A 356 5.04 16.88 -17.65
N VAL A 357 6.22 17.26 -17.25
CA VAL A 357 7.35 16.35 -17.05
C VAL A 357 7.68 16.35 -15.57
N TYR A 358 7.73 15.18 -14.99
CA TYR A 358 8.06 14.95 -13.58
C TYR A 358 9.24 13.99 -13.50
N VAL A 359 10.22 14.29 -12.67
CA VAL A 359 11.33 13.39 -12.35
C VAL A 359 11.58 13.45 -10.86
N GLU A 360 11.61 12.30 -10.20
CA GLU A 360 12.07 12.19 -8.82
C GLU A 360 13.13 11.10 -8.71
N LYS A 361 14.26 11.47 -8.09
CA LYS A 361 15.37 10.57 -7.75
C LYS A 361 15.43 10.42 -6.25
N GLN A 362 15.47 9.18 -5.76
CA GLN A 362 15.55 8.87 -4.33
C GLN A 362 16.73 7.96 -4.03
N PHE A 363 17.26 8.13 -2.84
CA PHE A 363 18.13 7.16 -2.18
C PHE A 363 17.61 6.93 -0.75
N ASN A 364 17.51 5.66 -0.38
CA ASN A 364 17.14 5.24 0.96
C ASN A 364 18.19 4.22 1.41
N GLY A 365 18.90 4.53 2.49
CA GLY A 365 19.88 3.63 3.09
C GLY A 365 19.48 3.27 4.52
N GLU A 366 19.73 2.03 4.91
CA GLU A 366 19.53 1.57 6.28
C GLU A 366 20.70 0.68 6.71
N PHE A 367 21.47 1.14 7.70
CA PHE A 367 22.45 0.31 8.38
C PHE A 367 21.78 -0.55 9.45
N TYR A 368 22.29 -1.76 9.63
CA TYR A 368 21.76 -2.74 10.57
C TYR A 368 20.30 -3.12 10.27
N ASN A 369 19.94 -3.23 8.98
CA ASN A 369 18.65 -3.72 8.57
C ASN A 369 18.43 -5.18 9.01
N GLY A 370 17.20 -5.52 9.38
CA GLY A 370 16.85 -6.85 9.93
C GLY A 370 17.18 -7.01 11.41
N PHE A 371 17.88 -6.04 12.00
CA PHE A 371 18.15 -5.97 13.41
C PHE A 371 16.88 -5.54 14.17
N SER A 372 16.21 -6.49 14.84
CA SER A 372 14.89 -6.27 15.42
C SER A 372 14.92 -6.07 16.93
N THR A 373 13.78 -5.60 17.48
CA THR A 373 13.55 -5.40 18.92
C THR A 373 13.54 -6.70 19.74
N LEU A 374 13.38 -7.83 19.10
CA LEU A 374 13.55 -9.15 19.70
C LEU A 374 15.03 -9.51 19.52
N ALA A 375 15.74 -9.82 20.59
CA ALA A 375 17.17 -10.17 20.61
C ALA A 375 17.52 -11.42 19.75
N THR A 376 16.82 -11.59 18.63
CA THR A 376 16.97 -12.74 17.72
C THR A 376 18.07 -12.55 16.69
N THR A 377 18.58 -11.32 16.51
CA THR A 377 19.68 -11.05 15.57
C THR A 377 20.67 -10.13 16.27
N SER A 378 21.95 -10.44 16.25
CA SER A 378 22.99 -9.55 16.74
C SER A 378 23.32 -8.47 15.70
N PRO A 379 23.94 -7.34 16.09
CA PRO A 379 24.25 -6.26 15.14
C PRO A 379 25.13 -6.72 13.98
N GLU A 380 26.11 -7.58 14.22
CA GLU A 380 27.01 -8.12 13.21
C GLU A 380 26.31 -9.05 12.20
N ALA A 381 25.24 -9.74 12.63
CA ALA A 381 24.42 -10.62 11.80
C ALA A 381 23.28 -9.90 11.06
N SER A 382 23.21 -8.58 11.16
CA SER A 382 22.32 -7.74 10.36
C SER A 382 22.89 -7.49 8.95
N THR A 383 22.14 -6.75 8.14
CA THR A 383 22.57 -6.36 6.79
C THR A 383 22.56 -4.84 6.63
N ASP A 384 23.24 -4.33 5.62
CA ASP A 384 23.08 -2.96 5.15
C ASP A 384 22.22 -2.95 3.89
N ALA A 385 21.17 -2.14 3.89
CA ALA A 385 20.20 -2.08 2.81
C ALA A 385 20.22 -0.72 2.10
N PHE A 386 20.21 -0.73 0.76
CA PHE A 386 20.25 0.46 -0.07
C PHE A 386 19.22 0.39 -1.20
N GLY A 387 18.32 1.36 -1.25
CA GLY A 387 17.37 1.57 -2.34
C GLY A 387 17.72 2.83 -3.12
N ASN A 388 17.79 2.75 -4.43
CA ASN A 388 18.21 3.84 -5.30
C ASN A 388 17.22 4.05 -6.46
N GLY A 389 16.00 4.47 -6.10
CA GLY A 389 14.89 4.57 -7.03
C GLY A 389 14.82 5.87 -7.83
N TRP A 390 14.21 5.83 -9.00
CA TRP A 390 13.81 7.01 -9.73
C TRP A 390 12.56 6.79 -10.58
N VAL A 391 11.81 7.91 -10.80
CA VAL A 391 10.54 7.92 -11.52
C VAL A 391 10.49 9.13 -12.43
N PRO A 392 10.85 9.01 -13.71
CA PRO A 392 10.49 9.97 -14.74
C PRO A 392 9.07 9.68 -15.27
N GLN A 393 8.30 10.75 -15.47
CA GLN A 393 6.94 10.69 -16.03
C GLN A 393 6.72 11.86 -17.00
N ILE A 394 5.95 11.58 -18.05
CA ILE A 394 5.45 12.60 -18.97
C ILE A 394 3.94 12.43 -19.07
N LYS A 395 3.20 13.51 -18.87
CA LYS A 395 1.75 13.55 -19.04
C LYS A 395 1.38 14.70 -19.99
N TRP A 396 0.65 14.38 -21.03
CA TRP A 396 0.03 15.32 -21.95
C TRP A 396 -1.46 15.39 -21.73
N THR A 397 -1.98 16.61 -21.73
CA THR A 397 -3.42 16.88 -21.61
C THR A 397 -3.81 17.87 -22.69
N ARG A 398 -4.85 17.58 -23.46
CA ARG A 398 -5.36 18.43 -24.53
C ARG A 398 -6.86 18.69 -24.35
N ALA A 399 -7.20 19.95 -24.14
CA ALA A 399 -8.58 20.42 -24.22
C ALA A 399 -8.95 20.65 -25.69
N GLN A 400 -9.35 19.59 -26.40
CA GLN A 400 -9.63 19.64 -27.84
C GLN A 400 -10.81 20.56 -28.14
N SER A 401 -11.84 20.57 -27.24
CA SER A 401 -12.97 21.49 -27.28
C SER A 401 -13.49 21.72 -25.87
N THR A 402 -14.53 22.54 -25.71
CA THR A 402 -15.24 22.73 -24.44
C THR A 402 -15.93 21.46 -23.92
N ARG A 403 -15.98 20.40 -24.76
CA ARG A 403 -16.61 19.12 -24.47
C ARG A 403 -15.65 17.94 -24.50
N LEU A 404 -14.47 18.05 -25.13
CA LEU A 404 -13.52 16.95 -25.33
C LEU A 404 -12.17 17.24 -24.71
N LEU A 405 -11.77 16.41 -23.76
CA LEU A 405 -10.43 16.34 -23.20
C LEU A 405 -9.77 15.02 -23.59
N VAL A 406 -8.51 15.06 -23.96
CA VAL A 406 -7.68 13.88 -24.22
C VAL A 406 -6.49 13.93 -23.26
N GLU A 407 -6.18 12.81 -22.67
CA GLU A 407 -5.03 12.64 -21.77
C GLU A 407 -4.21 11.45 -22.23
N ALA A 408 -2.89 11.59 -22.15
CA ALA A 408 -1.97 10.48 -22.33
C ALA A 408 -0.76 10.67 -21.41
N GLY A 409 -0.21 9.58 -20.95
CA GLY A 409 0.96 9.62 -20.07
C GLY A 409 1.75 8.33 -20.14
N ILE A 410 3.03 8.46 -19.85
CA ILE A 410 3.96 7.35 -19.67
C ILE A 410 4.80 7.62 -18.44
N SER A 411 5.04 6.58 -17.68
CA SER A 411 5.88 6.56 -16.50
C SER A 411 6.86 5.40 -16.60
N TYR A 412 8.09 5.64 -16.18
CA TYR A 412 9.05 4.59 -15.91
C TYR A 412 9.37 4.61 -14.41
N TYR A 413 9.33 3.45 -13.80
CA TYR A 413 9.69 3.27 -12.40
C TYR A 413 10.84 2.27 -12.33
N ASN A 414 11.95 2.69 -11.73
CA ASN A 414 13.11 1.84 -11.52
C ASN A 414 13.51 1.89 -10.06
N GLN A 415 13.65 0.72 -9.43
CA GLN A 415 14.07 0.59 -8.04
C GLN A 415 15.07 -0.56 -7.88
N PRO A 416 16.36 -0.31 -8.09
CA PRO A 416 17.38 -1.22 -7.58
C PRO A 416 17.42 -1.15 -6.06
N TYR A 417 17.52 -2.33 -5.45
CA TYR A 417 17.62 -2.50 -4.00
C TYR A 417 18.68 -3.55 -3.71
N GLU A 418 19.59 -3.23 -2.79
CA GLU A 418 20.65 -4.13 -2.36
C GLU A 418 20.60 -4.30 -0.85
N GLN A 419 20.78 -5.54 -0.43
CA GLN A 419 20.94 -5.91 0.95
C GLN A 419 22.25 -6.70 1.07
N ASN A 420 23.23 -6.10 1.73
CA ASN A 420 24.60 -6.61 1.77
C ASN A 420 24.96 -7.10 3.16
N TYR A 421 25.92 -8.03 3.25
CA TYR A 421 26.56 -8.34 4.52
C TYR A 421 27.14 -7.07 5.15
N ARG A 422 27.19 -7.04 6.46
CA ARG A 422 27.90 -5.98 7.17
C ARG A 422 29.39 -5.98 6.77
N PRO A 423 30.05 -4.82 6.66
CA PRO A 423 31.49 -4.74 6.36
C PRO A 423 32.39 -5.47 7.37
N THR A 424 31.85 -5.73 8.57
CA THR A 424 32.54 -6.49 9.62
C THR A 424 32.49 -8.00 9.40
N ALA A 425 31.60 -8.51 8.55
CA ALA A 425 31.51 -9.93 8.23
C ALA A 425 32.48 -10.26 7.09
N GLY A 426 33.51 -11.03 7.38
CA GLY A 426 34.47 -11.54 6.40
C GLY A 426 33.81 -12.61 5.48
N PRO A 427 34.45 -12.96 4.36
CA PRO A 427 33.89 -13.91 3.40
C PRO A 427 33.78 -15.36 3.95
N LEU A 428 34.45 -15.67 5.05
CA LEU A 428 34.40 -16.97 5.74
C LEU A 428 33.48 -16.95 6.97
N ASP A 429 32.92 -15.78 7.33
CA ASP A 429 31.98 -15.67 8.44
C ASP A 429 30.62 -16.20 8.03
N LEU A 430 30.15 -17.24 8.71
CA LEU A 430 28.84 -17.86 8.48
C LEU A 430 27.86 -17.43 9.57
N GLY A 431 26.59 -17.30 9.25
CA GLY A 431 25.55 -17.01 10.24
C GLY A 431 25.39 -18.17 11.23
N HIS A 432 25.44 -17.88 12.54
CA HIS A 432 25.22 -18.86 13.61
C HIS A 432 23.81 -18.68 14.19
N LEU A 433 22.94 -19.66 13.98
CA LEU A 433 21.58 -19.69 14.54
C LEU A 433 21.52 -20.62 15.76
N GLU A 434 21.35 -20.06 16.95
CA GLU A 434 21.05 -20.82 18.14
C GLU A 434 19.55 -21.19 18.17
N SER A 435 19.22 -22.46 17.91
CA SER A 435 17.83 -22.91 17.73
C SER A 435 16.99 -22.84 18.99
N THR A 436 17.61 -22.93 20.18
CA THR A 436 16.90 -22.87 21.47
C THR A 436 16.39 -21.46 21.79
N THR A 437 17.08 -20.43 21.28
CA THR A 437 16.73 -19.00 21.52
C THR A 437 16.24 -18.30 20.24
N GLY A 438 16.45 -18.90 19.07
CA GLY A 438 16.22 -18.28 17.77
C GLY A 438 17.22 -17.15 17.45
N ARG A 439 18.34 -17.05 18.18
CA ARG A 439 19.30 -15.96 18.02
C ARG A 439 20.29 -16.25 16.90
N LEU A 440 20.39 -15.31 15.95
CA LEU A 440 21.36 -15.25 14.87
C LEU A 440 22.54 -14.35 15.24
N THR A 441 23.77 -14.83 15.06
CA THR A 441 25.01 -14.10 15.35
C THR A 441 26.03 -14.30 14.23
N VAL A 442 27.15 -13.61 14.28
CA VAL A 442 28.31 -13.64 13.39
C VAL A 442 28.04 -12.98 12.05
N ALA A 443 27.21 -13.56 11.18
CA ALA A 443 26.90 -13.01 9.88
C ALA A 443 25.42 -13.14 9.53
N ALA A 444 24.96 -12.40 8.55
CA ALA A 444 23.58 -12.45 8.06
C ALA A 444 23.25 -13.82 7.45
N GLY A 445 22.00 -14.21 7.57
CA GLY A 445 21.50 -15.52 7.10
C GLY A 445 20.06 -15.74 7.58
N ASN A 446 19.64 -17.02 7.67
CA ASN A 446 18.32 -17.43 8.11
C ASN A 446 17.22 -16.88 7.20
N THR A 447 16.36 -16.01 7.70
CA THR A 447 15.19 -15.49 6.95
C THR A 447 15.53 -14.31 6.03
N ILE A 448 16.67 -13.67 6.21
CA ILE A 448 17.06 -12.46 5.44
C ILE A 448 18.51 -12.60 4.95
N PRO A 449 18.79 -13.49 3.99
CA PRO A 449 20.12 -13.54 3.37
C PRO A 449 20.35 -12.28 2.52
N PRO A 450 21.61 -11.88 2.30
CA PRO A 450 21.94 -10.81 1.38
C PRO A 450 21.43 -11.07 -0.03
N TYR A 451 20.90 -10.01 -0.67
CA TYR A 451 20.42 -10.11 -2.05
C TYR A 451 20.46 -8.74 -2.74
N LYS A 452 20.47 -8.81 -4.07
CA LYS A 452 20.21 -7.67 -4.94
C LYS A 452 18.90 -7.89 -5.67
N SER A 453 18.09 -6.88 -5.77
CA SER A 453 16.89 -6.89 -6.61
C SER A 453 16.79 -5.64 -7.45
N ALA A 454 16.17 -5.76 -8.60
CA ALA A 454 15.83 -4.63 -9.45
C ALA A 454 14.42 -4.81 -9.97
N THR A 455 13.62 -3.76 -9.82
CA THR A 455 12.32 -3.64 -10.47
C THR A 455 12.43 -2.55 -11.53
N GLU A 456 12.02 -2.89 -12.73
CA GLU A 456 11.83 -1.97 -13.84
C GLU A 456 10.37 -2.09 -14.29
N ASP A 457 9.60 -1.03 -14.15
CA ASP A 457 8.18 -1.00 -14.49
C ASP A 457 7.88 0.19 -15.41
N TYR A 458 7.22 -0.09 -16.51
CA TYR A 458 6.68 0.89 -17.43
C TYR A 458 5.16 0.92 -17.25
N SER A 459 4.60 2.09 -17.15
CA SER A 459 3.16 2.30 -17.05
C SER A 459 2.74 3.37 -18.02
N MET A 460 1.72 3.09 -18.81
CA MET A 460 1.13 4.04 -19.73
C MET A 460 -0.37 4.18 -19.53
N MET A 461 -0.89 5.33 -19.87
CA MET A 461 -2.31 5.61 -19.87
C MET A 461 -2.70 6.46 -21.06
N ALA A 462 -3.88 6.21 -21.60
CA ALA A 462 -4.52 7.08 -22.56
C ALA A 462 -6.03 7.07 -22.30
N ALA A 463 -6.65 8.24 -22.29
CA ALA A 463 -8.07 8.36 -22.08
C ALA A 463 -8.64 9.53 -22.88
N ALA A 464 -9.84 9.34 -23.35
CA ALA A 464 -10.67 10.38 -23.91
C ALA A 464 -11.95 10.47 -23.10
N SER A 465 -12.31 11.65 -22.86
CA SER A 465 -13.45 11.91 -22.03
C SER A 465 -14.34 13.06 -22.55
N TYR A 466 -15.74 12.88 -22.63
CA TYR A 466 -16.76 13.77 -23.27
C TYR A 466 -17.98 14.07 -22.44
N VAL A 467 -18.34 15.34 -22.35
CA VAL A 467 -19.56 15.78 -21.70
C VAL A 467 -20.57 16.30 -22.71
N THR A 468 -21.76 15.72 -22.72
CA THR A 468 -22.88 16.19 -23.55
C THR A 468 -24.16 16.19 -22.75
N GLY A 469 -24.66 17.38 -22.44
CA GLY A 469 -25.88 17.53 -21.63
C GLY A 469 -25.81 16.72 -20.34
N SER A 470 -26.65 15.69 -20.24
CA SER A 470 -26.77 14.82 -19.06
C SER A 470 -25.73 13.71 -18.97
N HIS A 471 -24.91 13.47 -19.99
CA HIS A 471 -23.94 12.39 -20.06
C HIS A 471 -22.50 12.89 -19.92
N ALA A 472 -21.67 12.15 -19.17
CA ALA A 472 -20.22 12.31 -19.12
C ALA A 472 -19.55 10.95 -19.32
N ILE A 473 -19.22 10.65 -20.59
CA ILE A 473 -18.65 9.39 -21.01
C ILE A 473 -17.12 9.47 -20.90
N LYS A 474 -16.46 8.44 -20.43
CA LYS A 474 -15.00 8.29 -20.48
C LYS A 474 -14.64 6.90 -21.01
N ALA A 475 -13.77 6.86 -21.98
CA ALA A 475 -13.15 5.63 -22.47
C ALA A 475 -11.64 5.76 -22.44
N GLY A 476 -10.94 4.68 -22.18
CA GLY A 476 -9.48 4.74 -22.10
C GLY A 476 -8.85 3.37 -21.95
N MET A 477 -7.53 3.41 -21.88
CA MET A 477 -6.69 2.23 -21.66
C MET A 477 -5.54 2.57 -20.72
N THR A 478 -5.12 1.54 -20.01
CA THR A 478 -3.87 1.52 -19.24
C THR A 478 -3.10 0.28 -19.63
N ASP A 479 -1.78 0.33 -19.69
CA ASP A 479 -0.95 -0.87 -19.82
C ASP A 479 0.28 -0.73 -18.94
N GLY A 480 0.74 -1.85 -18.40
CA GLY A 480 1.95 -1.94 -17.59
C GLY A 480 2.77 -3.14 -18.01
N TRP A 481 4.09 -3.00 -18.09
CA TRP A 481 5.01 -4.10 -18.38
C TRP A 481 6.35 -3.85 -17.71
N GLY A 482 7.08 -4.91 -17.45
CA GLY A 482 8.38 -4.74 -16.81
C GLY A 482 8.97 -6.03 -16.29
N THR A 483 10.06 -5.88 -15.55
CA THR A 483 10.80 -7.00 -14.99
C THR A 483 11.03 -6.81 -13.50
N ASN A 484 11.04 -7.91 -12.78
CA ASN A 484 11.54 -7.98 -11.41
C ASN A 484 12.60 -9.07 -11.34
N SER A 485 13.81 -8.72 -10.90
CA SER A 485 14.89 -9.66 -10.70
C SER A 485 15.33 -9.67 -9.25
N ARG A 486 15.75 -10.85 -8.78
CA ARG A 486 16.34 -11.01 -7.46
C ARG A 486 17.46 -12.03 -7.47
N THR A 487 18.65 -11.59 -7.07
CA THR A 487 19.84 -12.44 -6.96
C THR A 487 20.26 -12.53 -5.50
N PHE A 488 20.30 -13.75 -4.99
CA PHE A 488 20.74 -14.05 -3.62
C PHE A 488 22.18 -14.51 -3.62
N THR A 489 22.91 -14.12 -2.58
CA THR A 489 24.28 -14.55 -2.31
C THR A 489 24.38 -15.05 -0.88
N SER A 490 25.20 -16.09 -0.67
CA SER A 490 25.52 -16.61 0.66
C SER A 490 27.00 -16.96 0.71
N HIS A 491 27.64 -16.71 1.84
CA HIS A 491 29.02 -17.14 2.05
C HIS A 491 29.08 -18.66 1.98
N ALA A 492 29.99 -19.22 1.18
CA ALA A 492 30.16 -20.67 0.94
C ALA A 492 28.84 -21.40 0.56
N GLU A 493 27.84 -20.70 -0.03
CA GLU A 493 26.48 -21.17 -0.31
C GLU A 493 25.79 -21.78 0.94
N ILE A 494 26.12 -21.25 2.10
CA ILE A 494 25.53 -21.61 3.39
C ILE A 494 24.68 -20.45 3.89
N ASN A 495 23.44 -20.76 4.25
CA ASN A 495 22.55 -19.78 4.85
C ASN A 495 22.88 -19.59 6.34
N THR A 496 22.93 -20.67 7.12
CA THR A 496 23.28 -20.63 8.55
C THR A 496 23.85 -21.96 9.05
N LEU A 497 24.72 -21.88 10.05
CA LEU A 497 25.06 -22.98 10.94
C LEU A 497 24.06 -22.97 12.11
N VAL A 498 23.52 -24.13 12.46
CA VAL A 498 22.48 -24.28 13.48
C VAL A 498 23.04 -24.99 14.70
N PHE A 499 22.90 -24.35 15.86
CA PHE A 499 23.36 -24.82 17.16
C PHE A 499 22.19 -25.06 18.11
N ALA A 500 22.32 -25.94 19.05
CA ALA A 500 21.40 -26.14 20.16
C ALA A 500 22.17 -26.19 21.48
N GLY A 501 21.98 -25.16 22.32
CA GLY A 501 22.76 -25.01 23.56
C GLY A 501 24.27 -24.89 23.29
N GLY A 502 24.67 -24.28 22.19
CA GLY A 502 26.05 -24.09 21.75
C GLY A 502 26.67 -25.32 21.07
N ALA A 503 25.94 -26.43 20.96
CA ALA A 503 26.43 -27.62 20.22
C ALA A 503 25.95 -27.55 18.75
N PRO A 504 26.83 -27.81 17.76
CA PRO A 504 26.45 -27.86 16.36
C PRO A 504 25.51 -29.06 16.10
N ILE A 505 24.42 -28.83 15.39
CA ILE A 505 23.40 -29.85 15.11
C ILE A 505 23.00 -29.94 13.63
N ALA A 506 23.03 -28.82 12.90
CA ALA A 506 22.61 -28.79 11.51
C ALA A 506 23.26 -27.62 10.75
N VAL A 507 23.24 -27.72 9.43
CA VAL A 507 23.58 -26.63 8.50
C VAL A 507 22.42 -26.39 7.55
N ALA A 508 22.02 -25.14 7.40
CA ALA A 508 21.09 -24.71 6.37
C ALA A 508 21.90 -24.32 5.13
N VAL A 509 21.92 -25.18 4.14
CA VAL A 509 22.58 -24.92 2.85
C VAL A 509 21.64 -24.17 1.92
N ALA A 510 22.18 -23.30 1.08
CA ALA A 510 21.42 -22.49 0.13
C ALA A 510 21.57 -23.02 -1.31
N ASN A 511 20.56 -22.79 -2.14
CA ASN A 511 20.61 -23.09 -3.56
C ASN A 511 21.29 -21.98 -4.39
N THR A 512 22.15 -21.18 -3.76
CA THR A 512 22.92 -20.13 -4.46
C THR A 512 24.04 -20.73 -5.35
N PRO A 513 24.43 -20.01 -6.42
CA PRO A 513 23.88 -18.73 -6.87
C PRO A 513 22.43 -18.88 -7.38
N ALA A 514 21.53 -18.09 -6.82
CA ALA A 514 20.12 -18.09 -7.16
C ALA A 514 19.74 -16.69 -7.72
N SER A 515 19.53 -16.63 -9.02
CA SER A 515 19.14 -15.39 -9.72
C SER A 515 17.83 -15.61 -10.46
N ALA A 516 16.75 -15.16 -9.89
CA ALA A 516 15.40 -15.34 -10.40
C ALA A 516 14.91 -14.07 -11.10
N VAL A 517 14.42 -14.20 -12.32
CA VAL A 517 13.82 -13.11 -13.11
C VAL A 517 12.37 -13.45 -13.42
N GLN A 518 11.48 -12.49 -13.25
CA GLN A 518 10.08 -12.59 -13.65
C GLN A 518 9.74 -11.37 -14.50
N LYS A 519 8.88 -11.56 -15.49
CA LYS A 519 8.52 -10.52 -16.44
C LYS A 519 7.00 -10.43 -16.54
N VAL A 520 6.49 -9.21 -16.46
CA VAL A 520 5.13 -8.87 -16.88
C VAL A 520 5.22 -8.42 -18.34
N ASN A 521 4.55 -9.13 -19.23
CA ASN A 521 4.49 -8.79 -20.64
C ASN A 521 3.42 -7.75 -20.93
N SER A 522 2.29 -7.80 -20.21
CA SER A 522 1.20 -6.82 -20.32
C SER A 522 0.32 -6.89 -19.08
N ASP A 523 -0.08 -5.73 -18.58
CA ASP A 523 -1.15 -5.51 -17.59
C ASP A 523 -2.11 -4.48 -18.21
N LEU A 524 -2.74 -4.92 -19.33
CA LEU A 524 -3.62 -4.07 -20.15
C LEU A 524 -5.00 -4.01 -19.53
N GLY A 525 -5.51 -2.80 -19.37
CA GLY A 525 -6.90 -2.53 -19.03
C GLY A 525 -7.54 -1.59 -20.05
N MET A 526 -8.64 -1.98 -20.64
CA MET A 526 -9.47 -1.11 -21.48
C MET A 526 -10.82 -0.88 -20.82
N PHE A 527 -11.28 0.35 -20.80
CA PHE A 527 -12.53 0.68 -20.12
C PHE A 527 -13.37 1.69 -20.87
N ILE A 528 -14.68 1.59 -20.63
CA ILE A 528 -15.67 2.61 -20.99
C ILE A 528 -16.63 2.79 -19.83
N GLN A 529 -16.98 4.03 -19.54
CA GLN A 529 -17.94 4.37 -18.48
C GLN A 529 -18.73 5.63 -18.85
N ASP A 530 -19.92 5.74 -18.26
CA ASP A 530 -20.76 6.94 -18.38
C ASP A 530 -21.29 7.35 -17.01
N THR A 531 -21.31 8.65 -16.78
CA THR A 531 -22.01 9.30 -15.68
C THR A 531 -23.22 10.01 -16.26
N TRP A 532 -24.41 9.41 -16.10
CA TRP A 532 -25.67 9.96 -16.56
C TRP A 532 -26.41 10.65 -15.42
N THR A 533 -26.62 11.94 -15.56
CA THR A 533 -27.33 12.75 -14.58
C THR A 533 -28.68 13.20 -15.14
N ARG A 534 -29.77 12.85 -14.44
CA ARG A 534 -31.13 13.28 -14.80
C ARG A 534 -31.88 13.75 -13.56
N ASN A 535 -32.17 15.02 -13.49
CA ASN A 535 -32.80 15.68 -12.36
C ASN A 535 -32.00 15.42 -11.05
N ARG A 536 -32.52 14.60 -10.14
CA ARG A 536 -31.94 14.26 -8.82
C ARG A 536 -31.14 12.96 -8.83
N LEU A 537 -31.16 12.21 -9.94
CA LEU A 537 -30.53 10.90 -10.07
C LEU A 537 -29.26 11.03 -10.91
N THR A 538 -28.17 10.54 -10.39
CA THR A 538 -26.93 10.29 -11.14
C THR A 538 -26.63 8.81 -11.13
N LEU A 539 -26.48 8.20 -12.30
CA LEU A 539 -26.04 6.82 -12.49
C LEU A 539 -24.63 6.82 -13.08
N ASN A 540 -23.75 6.01 -12.49
CA ASN A 540 -22.44 5.70 -13.05
C ASN A 540 -22.42 4.23 -13.42
N TYR A 541 -22.15 3.93 -14.66
CA TYR A 541 -22.05 2.56 -15.15
C TYR A 541 -20.90 2.44 -16.13
N GLY A 542 -20.22 1.30 -16.08
CA GLY A 542 -19.06 1.07 -16.93
C GLY A 542 -18.68 -0.39 -17.02
N ALA A 543 -17.89 -0.68 -18.02
CA ALA A 543 -17.30 -1.98 -18.25
C ALA A 543 -15.79 -1.82 -18.43
N ARG A 544 -15.05 -2.84 -17.99
CA ARG A 544 -13.61 -2.92 -18.15
C ARG A 544 -13.24 -4.33 -18.61
N TYR A 545 -12.32 -4.40 -19.55
CA TYR A 545 -11.60 -5.59 -19.95
C TYR A 545 -10.17 -5.50 -19.44
N ASP A 546 -9.68 -6.55 -18.77
CA ASP A 546 -8.33 -6.69 -18.28
C ASP A 546 -7.65 -7.90 -18.92
N HIS A 547 -6.45 -7.69 -19.45
CA HIS A 547 -5.55 -8.75 -19.91
C HIS A 547 -4.27 -8.68 -19.11
N PHE A 548 -3.94 -9.75 -18.38
CA PHE A 548 -2.70 -9.86 -17.61
C PHE A 548 -1.90 -11.06 -18.09
N ASN A 549 -0.68 -10.80 -18.56
CA ASN A 549 0.26 -11.82 -19.01
C ASN A 549 1.63 -11.65 -18.37
N ALA A 550 2.15 -12.75 -17.83
CA ALA A 550 3.49 -12.79 -17.25
C ALA A 550 4.21 -14.08 -17.65
N GLU A 551 5.52 -14.10 -17.46
CA GLU A 551 6.40 -15.22 -17.80
C GLU A 551 7.59 -15.32 -16.87
N VAL A 552 8.18 -16.51 -16.81
CA VAL A 552 9.53 -16.76 -16.30
C VAL A 552 10.42 -17.00 -17.51
N PRO A 553 11.44 -16.19 -17.77
CA PRO A 553 12.40 -16.41 -18.86
C PRO A 553 13.18 -17.72 -18.66
N ALA A 554 13.83 -18.22 -19.71
CA ALA A 554 14.76 -19.32 -19.57
C ALA A 554 15.94 -18.90 -18.69
N GLU A 555 16.28 -19.71 -17.71
CA GLU A 555 17.32 -19.41 -16.72
C GLU A 555 18.23 -20.61 -16.51
N SER A 556 19.50 -20.34 -16.26
CA SER A 556 20.49 -21.37 -15.97
C SER A 556 21.47 -20.96 -14.88
N SER A 557 21.97 -21.90 -14.15
CA SER A 557 23.02 -21.73 -13.14
C SER A 557 24.02 -22.90 -13.19
N ALA A 558 25.30 -22.60 -13.04
CA ALA A 558 26.32 -23.61 -12.84
C ALA A 558 26.03 -24.43 -11.57
N ALA A 559 26.66 -25.59 -11.47
CA ALA A 559 26.63 -26.36 -10.23
C ALA A 559 27.31 -25.56 -9.11
N GLY A 560 26.74 -25.63 -7.92
CA GLY A 560 27.32 -25.14 -6.69
C GLY A 560 27.74 -26.31 -5.76
N PRO A 561 28.29 -25.99 -4.59
CA PRO A 561 28.69 -27.02 -3.62
C PRO A 561 27.56 -27.95 -3.19
N TRP A 562 26.32 -27.45 -3.15
CA TRP A 562 25.15 -28.16 -2.62
C TRP A 562 24.11 -28.52 -3.67
N ILE A 563 24.26 -27.98 -4.91
CA ILE A 563 23.28 -28.12 -5.98
C ILE A 563 23.98 -28.56 -7.28
N GLN A 564 23.25 -29.30 -8.10
CA GLN A 564 23.65 -29.59 -9.47
C GLN A 564 23.44 -28.36 -10.38
N ALA A 565 24.07 -28.37 -11.55
CA ALA A 565 23.77 -27.35 -12.56
C ALA A 565 22.29 -27.39 -12.91
N ARG A 566 21.70 -26.20 -13.05
CA ARG A 566 20.27 -25.99 -13.32
C ARG A 566 20.10 -25.38 -14.70
N ASN A 567 19.11 -25.87 -15.41
CA ASN A 567 18.70 -25.32 -16.68
C ASN A 567 17.16 -25.39 -16.77
N PHE A 568 16.49 -24.29 -16.53
CA PHE A 568 15.05 -24.20 -16.60
C PHE A 568 14.64 -23.54 -17.92
N PRO A 569 13.78 -24.17 -18.75
CA PRO A 569 13.23 -23.54 -19.93
C PRO A 569 12.33 -22.38 -19.53
N ALA A 570 12.07 -21.50 -20.47
CA ALA A 570 11.08 -20.44 -20.26
C ALA A 570 9.69 -21.04 -19.96
N ILE A 571 8.97 -20.43 -19.03
CA ILE A 571 7.57 -20.74 -18.72
C ILE A 571 6.75 -19.53 -19.11
N GLU A 572 6.14 -19.63 -20.30
CA GLU A 572 5.30 -18.58 -20.85
C GLU A 572 3.86 -18.66 -20.30
N ASN A 573 3.16 -17.55 -20.30
CA ASN A 573 1.75 -17.50 -19.93
C ASN A 573 1.46 -17.96 -18.49
N VAL A 574 2.26 -17.51 -17.54
CA VAL A 574 2.12 -17.78 -16.10
C VAL A 574 1.90 -16.49 -15.29
N PRO A 575 0.66 -15.94 -15.35
CA PRO A 575 -0.54 -16.41 -16.05
C PRO A 575 -0.79 -15.73 -17.42
N ASN A 576 -1.91 -16.13 -18.08
CA ASN A 576 -2.49 -15.43 -19.22
C ASN A 576 -4.00 -15.31 -19.01
N TRP A 577 -4.42 -14.24 -18.34
CA TRP A 577 -5.83 -14.04 -17.97
C TRP A 577 -6.50 -12.96 -18.81
N ASN A 578 -7.79 -13.18 -19.07
CA ASN A 578 -8.65 -12.26 -19.79
C ASN A 578 -9.96 -12.11 -19.00
N ASP A 579 -10.19 -10.94 -18.44
CA ASP A 579 -11.25 -10.71 -17.47
C ASP A 579 -12.18 -9.57 -17.90
N TRP A 580 -13.48 -9.74 -17.61
CA TRP A 580 -14.46 -8.67 -17.74
C TRP A 580 -14.98 -8.27 -16.36
N SER A 581 -15.06 -6.97 -16.17
CA SER A 581 -15.54 -6.36 -14.93
C SER A 581 -16.59 -5.31 -15.23
N ILE A 582 -17.63 -5.25 -14.41
CA ILE A 582 -18.70 -4.25 -14.50
C ILE A 582 -18.71 -3.37 -13.25
N ARG A 583 -19.09 -2.12 -13.42
CA ARG A 583 -19.28 -1.13 -12.36
C ARG A 583 -20.64 -0.51 -12.51
N LEU A 584 -21.41 -0.52 -11.41
CA LEU A 584 -22.74 0.10 -11.33
C LEU A 584 -22.80 0.90 -10.06
N ALA A 585 -23.09 2.19 -10.15
CA ALA A 585 -23.30 3.02 -8.98
C ALA A 585 -24.35 4.09 -9.22
N GLY A 586 -25.04 4.51 -8.18
CA GLY A 586 -26.08 5.52 -8.24
C GLY A 586 -25.99 6.50 -7.07
N ALA A 587 -26.21 7.80 -7.34
CA ALA A 587 -26.45 8.80 -6.34
C ALA A 587 -27.80 9.45 -6.55
N TYR A 588 -28.58 9.61 -5.48
CA TYR A 588 -29.88 10.25 -5.53
C TYR A 588 -29.98 11.36 -4.47
N ASP A 589 -30.21 12.59 -4.93
CA ASP A 589 -30.53 13.72 -4.06
C ASP A 589 -31.93 13.56 -3.50
N LEU A 590 -32.07 13.07 -2.27
CA LEU A 590 -33.34 12.69 -1.66
C LEU A 590 -34.37 13.84 -1.63
N PHE A 591 -33.91 15.05 -1.39
CA PHE A 591 -34.81 16.22 -1.19
C PHE A 591 -34.69 17.26 -2.32
N GLY A 592 -33.78 17.08 -3.28
CA GLY A 592 -33.51 18.06 -4.34
C GLY A 592 -32.82 19.33 -3.88
N THR A 593 -32.25 19.34 -2.69
CA THR A 593 -31.56 20.48 -2.09
C THR A 593 -30.04 20.41 -2.23
N GLY A 594 -29.49 19.28 -2.73
CA GLY A 594 -28.06 19.03 -2.75
C GLY A 594 -27.44 18.73 -1.39
N LYS A 595 -28.26 18.60 -0.32
CA LYS A 595 -27.80 18.40 1.05
C LYS A 595 -27.85 16.96 1.55
N THR A 596 -28.60 16.08 0.85
CA THR A 596 -28.76 14.68 1.26
C THR A 596 -28.67 13.76 0.05
N ALA A 597 -27.60 12.98 -0.03
CA ALA A 597 -27.39 11.99 -1.08
C ALA A 597 -27.52 10.57 -0.54
N LEU A 598 -28.35 9.75 -1.19
CA LEU A 598 -28.29 8.28 -1.08
C LEU A 598 -27.35 7.77 -2.16
N LYS A 599 -26.34 7.00 -1.78
CA LYS A 599 -25.32 6.44 -2.67
C LYS A 599 -25.35 4.90 -2.61
N LEU A 600 -25.40 4.28 -3.77
CA LEU A 600 -25.39 2.83 -3.93
C LEU A 600 -24.27 2.43 -4.89
N ASN A 601 -23.61 1.30 -4.63
CA ASN A 601 -22.56 0.76 -5.49
C ASN A 601 -22.61 -0.76 -5.55
N ALA A 602 -22.34 -1.32 -6.73
CA ALA A 602 -22.11 -2.73 -6.98
C ALA A 602 -21.05 -2.88 -8.08
N GLY A 603 -19.87 -3.39 -7.74
CA GLY A 603 -18.76 -3.54 -8.67
C GLY A 603 -18.05 -4.88 -8.57
N LYS A 604 -17.74 -5.50 -9.70
CA LYS A 604 -16.82 -6.62 -9.80
C LYS A 604 -15.41 -6.09 -10.01
N TYR A 605 -14.43 -6.56 -9.24
CA TYR A 605 -13.02 -6.20 -9.33
C TYR A 605 -12.15 -7.45 -9.41
N VAL A 606 -11.18 -7.47 -10.31
CA VAL A 606 -10.20 -8.56 -10.38
C VAL A 606 -9.06 -8.29 -9.40
N ALA A 607 -8.46 -9.36 -8.87
CA ALA A 607 -7.32 -9.24 -7.98
C ALA A 607 -6.12 -8.63 -8.71
N SER A 608 -5.51 -7.59 -8.13
CA SER A 608 -4.27 -7.02 -8.67
C SER A 608 -3.14 -8.03 -8.54
N GLN A 609 -2.30 -8.12 -9.56
CA GLN A 609 -1.13 -8.99 -9.60
C GLN A 609 0.07 -8.24 -10.20
N ALA A 610 1.27 -8.77 -9.93
CA ALA A 610 2.52 -8.26 -10.46
C ALA A 610 3.46 -9.41 -10.85
N ALA A 611 4.70 -9.12 -11.20
CA ALA A 611 5.69 -10.12 -11.62
C ALA A 611 5.94 -11.21 -10.56
N GLY A 612 5.75 -10.89 -9.27
CA GLY A 612 5.86 -11.86 -8.18
C GLY A 612 4.89 -13.04 -8.27
N TYR A 613 3.82 -12.95 -9.05
CA TYR A 613 2.97 -14.11 -9.32
C TYR A 613 3.73 -15.20 -10.09
N ALA A 614 4.46 -14.82 -11.14
CA ALA A 614 5.28 -15.73 -11.93
C ALA A 614 6.43 -16.32 -11.11
N ALA A 615 6.87 -15.66 -10.04
CA ALA A 615 7.92 -16.17 -9.15
C ALA A 615 7.55 -17.51 -8.47
N ASN A 616 6.24 -17.82 -8.34
CA ASN A 616 5.78 -19.09 -7.80
C ASN A 616 6.20 -20.29 -8.67
N PHE A 617 6.48 -20.06 -9.94
CA PHE A 617 6.87 -21.07 -10.94
C PHE A 617 8.35 -21.00 -11.30
N ASN A 618 9.12 -20.07 -10.73
CA ASN A 618 10.52 -19.87 -11.05
C ASN A 618 11.42 -20.80 -10.23
N GLY A 619 12.07 -21.76 -10.90
CA GLY A 619 12.97 -22.72 -10.28
C GLY A 619 14.29 -22.12 -9.76
N MET A 620 14.63 -20.88 -10.16
CA MET A 620 15.77 -20.13 -9.63
C MET A 620 15.46 -19.36 -8.36
N THR A 621 14.22 -19.44 -7.85
CA THR A 621 13.85 -18.82 -6.57
C THR A 621 14.72 -19.37 -5.43
N TYR A 622 15.19 -18.45 -4.57
CA TYR A 622 16.01 -18.80 -3.42
C TYR A 622 15.29 -19.79 -2.50
N SER A 623 16.02 -20.86 -2.14
CA SER A 623 15.55 -21.84 -1.17
C SER A 623 16.70 -22.37 -0.34
N THR A 624 16.37 -22.92 0.83
CA THR A 624 17.35 -23.55 1.73
C THR A 624 16.92 -24.96 2.07
N GLN A 625 17.91 -25.79 2.40
CA GLN A 625 17.70 -27.12 2.91
C GLN A 625 18.52 -27.33 4.18
N THR A 626 17.86 -27.71 5.27
CA THR A 626 18.56 -28.08 6.51
C THR A 626 19.06 -29.53 6.42
N ARG A 627 20.34 -29.70 6.72
CA ARG A 627 21.02 -31.00 6.76
C ARG A 627 21.64 -31.22 8.13
N ALA A 628 21.73 -32.48 8.58
CA ALA A 628 22.42 -32.76 9.83
C ALA A 628 23.94 -32.46 9.69
N TRP A 629 24.53 -31.92 10.74
CA TRP A 629 25.94 -31.55 10.77
C TRP A 629 26.63 -32.18 11.98
N LEU A 630 27.71 -32.94 11.71
CA LEU A 630 28.55 -33.52 12.71
C LEU A 630 29.92 -32.83 12.64
N ASP A 631 30.17 -31.89 13.51
CA ASP A 631 31.45 -31.17 13.65
C ASP A 631 32.55 -32.17 14.16
N ALA A 632 33.18 -32.83 13.22
CA ALA A 632 34.11 -33.94 13.54
C ALA A 632 35.44 -33.46 14.07
N ASP A 633 35.93 -32.32 13.61
CA ASP A 633 37.17 -31.68 14.06
C ASP A 633 36.97 -30.69 15.21
N ARG A 634 35.72 -30.44 15.60
CA ARG A 634 35.33 -29.57 16.70
C ARG A 634 35.78 -28.13 16.54
N ASN A 635 35.86 -27.65 15.30
CA ASN A 635 36.24 -26.27 15.01
C ASN A 635 35.04 -25.30 15.08
N GLY A 636 33.82 -25.82 15.23
CA GLY A 636 32.58 -25.06 15.28
C GLY A 636 32.19 -24.41 13.95
N SER A 637 32.78 -24.85 12.86
CA SER A 637 32.53 -24.37 11.50
C SER A 637 32.50 -25.56 10.52
N ILE A 638 31.72 -25.42 9.47
CA ILE A 638 31.75 -26.36 8.34
C ILE A 638 32.91 -26.08 7.38
N LEU A 639 33.66 -25.02 7.60
CA LEU A 639 34.84 -24.66 6.81
C LEU A 639 36.11 -25.07 7.54
N ASP A 640 37.07 -25.63 6.79
CA ASP A 640 38.41 -25.89 7.32
C ASP A 640 39.22 -24.58 7.48
N ALA A 641 40.40 -24.64 8.02
CA ALA A 641 41.27 -23.47 8.24
C ALA A 641 41.65 -22.71 6.96
N ASN A 642 41.48 -23.34 5.78
CA ASN A 642 41.71 -22.74 4.46
C ASN A 642 40.45 -22.19 3.82
N GLY A 643 39.28 -22.32 4.51
CA GLY A 643 37.97 -21.86 3.99
C GLY A 643 37.29 -22.86 3.05
N ASN A 644 37.75 -24.12 2.97
CA ASN A 644 37.10 -25.14 2.16
C ASN A 644 35.98 -25.83 2.93
N ILE A 645 34.91 -26.18 2.23
CA ILE A 645 33.76 -26.89 2.82
C ILE A 645 34.12 -28.32 3.19
N GLN A 646 33.87 -28.72 4.43
CA GLN A 646 34.06 -30.05 4.95
C GLN A 646 32.83 -30.94 4.71
N PHE A 647 32.65 -31.41 3.47
CA PHE A 647 31.49 -32.21 3.07
C PHE A 647 31.28 -33.49 3.88
N ASN A 648 32.36 -34.06 4.45
CA ASN A 648 32.31 -35.25 5.31
C ASN A 648 31.56 -35.00 6.63
N GLU A 649 31.36 -33.78 7.01
CA GLU A 649 30.63 -33.38 8.21
C GLU A 649 29.12 -33.21 8.01
N VAL A 650 28.67 -33.18 6.74
CA VAL A 650 27.25 -32.93 6.40
C VAL A 650 26.57 -34.24 5.99
N ILE A 651 25.50 -34.57 6.68
CA ILE A 651 24.73 -35.77 6.48
C ILE A 651 23.32 -35.45 5.97
N GLY A 652 22.90 -36.22 4.95
CA GLY A 652 21.55 -36.09 4.37
C GLY A 652 21.49 -35.08 3.24
N GLY A 653 20.29 -34.74 2.88
CA GLY A 653 19.94 -33.87 1.73
C GLY A 653 19.23 -34.66 0.64
N THR A 654 18.44 -33.96 -0.18
CA THR A 654 17.73 -34.57 -1.33
C THR A 654 18.49 -34.30 -2.61
N SER A 655 18.55 -35.28 -3.50
CA SER A 655 19.23 -35.16 -4.80
C SER A 655 18.58 -34.12 -5.74
N ASN A 656 17.33 -33.70 -5.45
CA ASN A 656 16.56 -32.74 -6.22
C ASN A 656 16.51 -31.33 -5.57
N PHE A 657 17.37 -31.07 -4.59
CA PHE A 657 17.43 -29.71 -3.98
C PHE A 657 17.74 -28.66 -5.04
N GLY A 658 16.95 -27.60 -5.08
CA GLY A 658 17.05 -26.54 -6.07
C GLY A 658 16.53 -26.88 -7.47
N GLN A 659 15.94 -28.09 -7.66
CA GLN A 659 15.37 -28.53 -8.94
C GLN A 659 13.83 -28.52 -8.96
N ILE A 660 13.19 -28.26 -7.82
CA ILE A 660 11.73 -28.35 -7.69
C ILE A 660 11.10 -27.05 -8.21
N VAL A 661 10.11 -27.21 -9.09
CA VAL A 661 9.34 -26.12 -9.66
C VAL A 661 7.85 -26.42 -9.49
N ASN A 662 7.11 -25.46 -8.96
CA ASN A 662 5.65 -25.56 -8.98
C ASN A 662 5.14 -25.37 -10.41
N ARG A 663 3.98 -25.94 -10.71
CA ARG A 663 3.34 -25.79 -12.03
C ARG A 663 1.95 -25.15 -11.92
N PRO A 664 1.54 -24.35 -12.89
CA PRO A 664 0.18 -23.82 -12.92
C PRO A 664 -0.81 -24.89 -13.37
N ASP A 665 -2.03 -24.87 -12.80
CA ASP A 665 -3.17 -25.57 -13.38
C ASP A 665 -3.50 -24.95 -14.76
N PRO A 666 -3.67 -25.75 -15.81
CA PRO A 666 -4.06 -25.22 -17.13
C PRO A 666 -5.35 -24.38 -17.12
N ASN A 667 -6.25 -24.63 -16.17
CA ASN A 667 -7.51 -23.94 -15.99
C ASN A 667 -7.47 -22.88 -14.87
N LEU A 668 -6.28 -22.41 -14.52
CA LEU A 668 -6.11 -21.47 -13.40
C LEU A 668 -6.78 -20.13 -13.71
N GLU A 669 -7.85 -19.82 -12.99
CA GLU A 669 -8.61 -18.58 -13.08
C GLU A 669 -8.08 -17.51 -12.13
N ARG A 670 -8.24 -16.26 -12.52
CA ARG A 670 -7.92 -15.11 -11.69
C ARG A 670 -8.92 -14.96 -10.56
N GLY A 671 -8.41 -14.67 -9.36
CA GLY A 671 -9.25 -14.28 -8.23
C GLY A 671 -9.96 -12.95 -8.50
N TYR A 672 -11.18 -12.81 -7.99
CA TYR A 672 -11.95 -11.56 -8.11
C TYR A 672 -12.79 -11.33 -6.85
N ASN A 673 -13.29 -10.11 -6.71
CA ASN A 673 -14.23 -9.79 -5.65
C ASN A 673 -15.40 -8.95 -6.17
N TRP A 674 -16.53 -9.05 -5.47
CA TRP A 674 -17.66 -8.15 -5.58
C TRP A 674 -17.68 -7.22 -4.38
N GLU A 675 -17.77 -5.92 -4.65
CA GLU A 675 -18.02 -4.88 -3.65
C GLU A 675 -19.43 -4.36 -3.77
N TYR A 676 -20.13 -4.28 -2.65
CA TYR A 676 -21.43 -3.64 -2.52
C TYR A 676 -21.36 -2.59 -1.43
N SER A 677 -21.91 -1.41 -1.68
CA SER A 677 -22.05 -0.40 -0.63
C SER A 677 -23.36 0.37 -0.76
N ALA A 678 -23.86 0.78 0.40
CA ALA A 678 -25.02 1.67 0.51
C ALA A 678 -24.71 2.72 1.59
N ALA A 679 -24.81 4.00 1.23
CA ALA A 679 -24.48 5.08 2.16
C ALA A 679 -25.45 6.27 2.01
N VAL A 680 -25.71 6.95 3.11
CA VAL A 680 -26.40 8.23 3.15
C VAL A 680 -25.41 9.29 3.59
N GLN A 681 -25.24 10.33 2.79
CA GLN A 681 -24.45 11.50 3.10
C GLN A 681 -25.38 12.70 3.31
N HIS A 682 -25.23 13.40 4.43
CA HIS A 682 -26.09 14.51 4.78
C HIS A 682 -25.31 15.71 5.31
N GLU A 683 -25.61 16.90 4.83
CA GLU A 683 -25.13 18.16 5.38
C GLU A 683 -26.00 18.56 6.60
N LEU A 684 -25.51 18.22 7.82
CA LEU A 684 -26.23 18.52 9.06
C LEU A 684 -26.41 20.03 9.31
N VAL A 685 -25.32 20.77 9.09
CA VAL A 685 -25.28 22.22 9.08
C VAL A 685 -24.33 22.66 7.96
N PRO A 686 -24.41 23.91 7.46
CA PRO A 686 -23.47 24.35 6.44
C PRO A 686 -22.01 24.04 6.79
N ARG A 687 -21.29 23.39 5.87
CA ARG A 687 -19.89 22.99 6.01
C ARG A 687 -19.61 21.85 7.00
N LEU A 688 -20.63 21.09 7.43
CA LEU A 688 -20.50 19.84 8.17
C LEU A 688 -21.33 18.76 7.48
N SER A 689 -20.66 17.76 6.91
CA SER A 689 -21.32 16.56 6.38
C SER A 689 -21.05 15.36 7.26
N VAL A 690 -22.05 14.48 7.35
CA VAL A 690 -21.97 13.16 7.96
C VAL A 690 -22.35 12.13 6.92
N THR A 691 -21.59 11.03 6.86
CA THR A 691 -21.87 9.88 6.01
C THR A 691 -22.05 8.65 6.89
N ALA A 692 -23.16 7.94 6.70
CA ALA A 692 -23.38 6.63 7.32
C ALA A 692 -23.52 5.59 6.20
N GLY A 693 -22.71 4.53 6.25
CA GLY A 693 -22.64 3.54 5.19
C GLY A 693 -22.45 2.11 5.67
N TYR A 694 -22.88 1.19 4.83
CA TYR A 694 -22.63 -0.24 4.95
C TYR A 694 -21.82 -0.70 3.73
N TYR A 695 -20.78 -1.50 3.99
CA TYR A 695 -19.86 -2.01 2.99
C TYR A 695 -19.78 -3.53 3.11
N ARG A 696 -19.94 -4.23 1.99
CA ARG A 696 -19.80 -5.68 1.87
C ARG A 696 -18.87 -6.02 0.71
N ARG A 697 -17.94 -6.95 0.96
CA ARG A 697 -17.07 -7.49 -0.08
C ARG A 697 -17.02 -9.00 0.01
N GLN A 698 -17.05 -9.68 -1.13
CA GLN A 698 -16.97 -11.13 -1.25
C GLN A 698 -15.89 -11.51 -2.26
N PHE A 699 -14.98 -12.37 -1.85
CA PHE A 699 -13.86 -12.83 -2.69
C PHE A 699 -14.14 -14.24 -3.19
N TYR A 700 -13.75 -14.50 -4.44
CA TYR A 700 -13.96 -15.74 -5.16
C TYR A 700 -12.68 -16.19 -5.87
N ASN A 701 -12.61 -17.46 -6.26
CA ASN A 701 -11.48 -18.08 -6.94
C ASN A 701 -10.17 -17.88 -6.16
N LEU A 702 -10.23 -18.18 -4.85
CA LEU A 702 -9.05 -18.07 -4.00
C LEU A 702 -8.04 -19.15 -4.39
N GLN A 703 -6.81 -18.72 -4.65
CA GLN A 703 -5.75 -19.62 -5.09
C GLN A 703 -5.26 -20.52 -3.97
N ILE A 704 -4.90 -21.74 -4.32
CA ILE A 704 -4.31 -22.75 -3.44
C ILE A 704 -3.10 -23.38 -4.13
N LEU A 705 -2.15 -23.87 -3.31
CA LEU A 705 -1.09 -24.74 -3.74
C LEU A 705 -1.42 -26.16 -3.24
N ASP A 706 -1.52 -27.09 -4.16
CA ASP A 706 -1.87 -28.49 -3.92
C ASP A 706 -0.65 -29.40 -4.22
N ASN A 707 -0.21 -30.18 -3.23
CA ASN A 707 0.91 -31.11 -3.43
C ASN A 707 0.38 -32.45 -3.94
N GLN A 708 0.52 -32.71 -5.22
CA GLN A 708 -0.01 -33.89 -5.91
C GLN A 708 0.60 -35.20 -5.44
N ASN A 709 1.71 -35.18 -4.72
CA ASN A 709 2.38 -36.39 -4.19
C ASN A 709 1.92 -36.78 -2.79
N VAL A 710 1.11 -35.96 -2.11
CA VAL A 710 0.58 -36.18 -0.76
C VAL A 710 -0.90 -35.88 -0.74
N ALA A 711 -1.72 -36.83 -0.27
CA ALA A 711 -3.14 -36.68 -0.08
C ALA A 711 -3.50 -36.75 1.41
N ALA A 712 -4.72 -36.30 1.78
CA ALA A 712 -5.22 -36.39 3.15
C ALA A 712 -5.21 -37.85 3.70
N SER A 713 -5.36 -38.87 2.84
CA SER A 713 -5.28 -40.28 3.20
C SER A 713 -3.86 -40.75 3.57
N ASP A 714 -2.83 -39.99 3.25
CA ASP A 714 -1.44 -40.30 3.59
C ASP A 714 -1.07 -39.89 5.03
N TRP A 715 -2.04 -39.57 5.86
CA TRP A 715 -1.84 -39.12 7.22
C TRP A 715 -2.50 -40.06 8.24
N ASN A 716 -1.75 -40.36 9.30
CA ASN A 716 -2.22 -41.15 10.44
C ASN A 716 -2.66 -40.25 11.57
N SER A 717 -3.90 -40.43 12.02
CA SER A 717 -4.43 -39.71 13.16
C SER A 717 -3.86 -40.23 14.50
N PHE A 718 -3.67 -39.30 15.43
CA PHE A 718 -3.38 -39.57 16.83
C PHE A 718 -3.91 -38.44 17.70
N ALA A 719 -3.91 -38.56 19.01
CA ALA A 719 -4.31 -37.49 19.90
C ALA A 719 -3.29 -37.29 21.01
N ILE A 720 -3.15 -36.04 21.46
CA ILE A 720 -2.41 -35.68 22.67
C ILE A 720 -3.36 -34.94 23.60
N ALA A 721 -3.04 -34.83 24.90
CA ALA A 721 -3.77 -33.91 25.77
C ALA A 721 -3.28 -32.48 25.56
N VAL A 722 -4.20 -31.53 25.44
CA VAL A 722 -3.88 -30.10 25.52
C VAL A 722 -3.21 -29.82 26.86
N PRO A 723 -2.12 -29.06 26.94
CA PRO A 723 -1.49 -28.71 28.21
C PRO A 723 -2.48 -28.15 29.23
N THR A 724 -2.32 -28.52 30.49
CA THR A 724 -3.19 -28.03 31.57
C THR A 724 -2.84 -26.58 31.89
N ASP A 725 -3.66 -25.64 31.43
CA ASP A 725 -3.53 -24.21 31.69
C ASP A 725 -4.92 -23.58 31.67
N THR A 726 -5.27 -22.84 32.73
CA THR A 726 -6.58 -22.19 32.86
C THR A 726 -6.86 -21.13 31.80
N ARG A 727 -5.83 -20.64 31.15
CA ARG A 727 -5.92 -19.67 30.02
C ARG A 727 -6.34 -20.32 28.70
N LEU A 728 -6.26 -21.64 28.59
CA LEU A 728 -6.64 -22.41 27.41
C LEU A 728 -8.08 -22.93 27.54
N PRO A 729 -8.97 -22.64 26.57
CA PRO A 729 -10.39 -23.05 26.66
C PRO A 729 -10.57 -24.57 26.56
N THR A 730 -9.60 -25.29 25.99
CA THR A 730 -9.62 -26.76 25.83
C THR A 730 -8.59 -27.45 26.73
N SER A 731 -8.16 -26.82 27.82
CA SER A 731 -7.20 -27.34 28.80
C SER A 731 -7.49 -28.80 29.18
N GLY A 732 -6.50 -29.69 29.06
CA GLY A 732 -6.57 -31.11 29.38
C GLY A 732 -7.39 -31.97 28.40
N GLN A 733 -8.05 -31.39 27.40
CA GLN A 733 -8.88 -32.13 26.46
C GLN A 733 -8.04 -32.83 25.38
N PRO A 734 -8.55 -33.93 24.77
CA PRO A 734 -7.88 -34.56 23.65
C PRO A 734 -7.77 -33.60 22.44
N LEU A 735 -6.58 -33.49 21.89
CA LEU A 735 -6.28 -32.74 20.69
C LEU A 735 -5.97 -33.72 19.55
N PRO A 736 -6.87 -33.89 18.57
CA PRO A 736 -6.60 -34.73 17.42
C PRO A 736 -5.57 -34.07 16.52
N LEU A 737 -4.59 -34.86 16.07
CA LEU A 737 -3.49 -34.44 15.20
C LEU A 737 -3.25 -35.53 14.15
N TYR A 738 -2.48 -35.18 13.13
CA TYR A 738 -2.16 -36.06 12.04
C TYR A 738 -0.65 -36.03 11.77
N SER A 739 -0.05 -37.20 11.67
CA SER A 739 1.35 -37.39 11.28
C SER A 739 1.42 -38.01 9.89
N LEU A 740 2.28 -37.49 9.02
CA LEU A 740 2.49 -38.05 7.69
C LEU A 740 2.99 -39.49 7.77
N ASN A 741 2.56 -40.35 6.84
CA ASN A 741 3.02 -41.73 6.75
C ASN A 741 4.53 -41.76 6.45
N PRO A 742 5.29 -42.70 7.10
CA PRO A 742 6.73 -42.79 6.91
C PRO A 742 7.17 -43.00 5.47
N ASN A 743 6.38 -43.69 4.64
CA ASN A 743 6.67 -43.94 3.22
C ASN A 743 6.52 -42.66 2.35
N LYS A 744 5.91 -41.63 2.87
CA LYS A 744 5.79 -40.32 2.21
C LYS A 744 6.83 -39.30 2.70
N ASN A 745 7.61 -39.66 3.74
CA ASN A 745 8.68 -38.79 4.23
C ASN A 745 9.79 -38.65 3.20
N GLY A 746 10.18 -37.43 2.88
CA GLY A 746 11.23 -37.16 1.89
C GLY A 746 10.78 -37.29 0.43
N VAL A 747 9.50 -37.59 0.17
CA VAL A 747 8.95 -37.51 -1.19
C VAL A 747 8.97 -36.04 -1.66
N ALA A 748 9.45 -35.83 -2.87
CA ALA A 748 9.53 -34.48 -3.46
C ALA A 748 8.15 -33.86 -3.56
N THR A 749 8.06 -32.58 -3.30
CA THR A 749 6.82 -31.81 -3.51
C THR A 749 6.56 -31.65 -5.01
N ASP A 750 5.37 -32.02 -5.47
CA ASP A 750 4.84 -31.67 -6.79
C ASP A 750 3.70 -30.66 -6.61
N GLY A 751 4.07 -29.39 -6.60
CA GLY A 751 3.16 -28.30 -6.31
C GLY A 751 2.34 -27.86 -7.52
N LEU A 752 1.01 -28.05 -7.47
CA LEU A 752 0.07 -27.54 -8.47
C LEU A 752 -0.61 -26.28 -7.93
N TYR A 753 -0.36 -25.13 -8.57
CA TYR A 753 -1.12 -23.90 -8.31
C TYR A 753 -2.47 -24.00 -9.01
N THR A 754 -3.54 -24.00 -8.24
CA THR A 754 -4.92 -24.03 -8.70
C THR A 754 -5.78 -23.05 -7.90
N PHE A 755 -7.08 -23.10 -8.05
CA PHE A 755 -8.03 -22.28 -7.27
C PHE A 755 -9.09 -23.14 -6.59
N SER A 756 -9.67 -22.57 -5.52
CA SER A 756 -10.75 -23.22 -4.79
C SER A 756 -12.05 -22.47 -4.98
N THR A 757 -13.12 -23.20 -5.31
CA THR A 757 -14.49 -22.69 -5.34
C THR A 757 -15.18 -22.80 -3.96
N ALA A 758 -14.61 -23.61 -3.06
CA ALA A 758 -15.12 -23.79 -1.69
C ALA A 758 -14.59 -22.69 -0.74
N ASN A 759 -13.36 -22.22 -0.98
CA ASN A 759 -12.78 -21.17 -0.18
C ASN A 759 -13.39 -19.81 -0.53
N HIS A 760 -13.70 -19.02 0.50
CA HIS A 760 -14.22 -17.67 0.30
C HIS A 760 -13.84 -16.75 1.46
N THR A 761 -13.80 -15.47 1.20
CA THR A 761 -13.64 -14.43 2.19
C THR A 761 -14.77 -13.43 2.07
N THR A 762 -15.37 -13.07 3.19
CA THR A 762 -16.45 -12.07 3.23
C THR A 762 -16.12 -10.98 4.25
N TYR A 763 -16.19 -9.73 3.81
CA TYR A 763 -16.12 -8.56 4.67
C TYR A 763 -17.49 -7.94 4.83
N ASN A 764 -17.80 -7.49 6.05
CA ASN A 764 -18.96 -6.66 6.36
C ASN A 764 -18.51 -5.54 7.29
N GLY A 765 -18.84 -4.28 6.97
CA GLY A 765 -18.48 -3.13 7.76
C GLY A 765 -19.56 -2.06 7.77
N PHE A 766 -19.75 -1.43 8.92
CA PHE A 766 -20.57 -0.26 9.11
C PHE A 766 -19.64 0.91 9.42
N GLU A 767 -19.85 2.04 8.76
CA GLU A 767 -19.05 3.24 8.96
C GLU A 767 -19.93 4.45 9.14
N VAL A 768 -19.56 5.28 10.11
CA VAL A 768 -20.09 6.64 10.25
C VAL A 768 -18.91 7.58 10.26
N SER A 769 -18.85 8.48 9.28
CA SER A 769 -17.79 9.46 9.13
C SER A 769 -18.32 10.88 9.05
N ALA A 770 -17.54 11.85 9.50
CA ALA A 770 -17.87 13.27 9.48
C ALA A 770 -16.71 14.08 8.88
N ASN A 771 -17.06 15.10 8.12
CA ASN A 771 -16.12 16.07 7.57
C ASN A 771 -16.66 17.49 7.81
N ALA A 772 -15.87 18.33 8.47
CA ALA A 772 -16.25 19.70 8.81
C ALA A 772 -15.15 20.68 8.39
N ARG A 773 -15.55 21.76 7.74
CA ARG A 773 -14.65 22.84 7.31
C ARG A 773 -15.27 24.19 7.57
N PHE A 774 -15.05 24.72 8.77
CA PHE A 774 -15.44 26.08 9.15
C PHE A 774 -14.24 27.04 8.96
N ASN A 775 -14.49 28.35 9.09
CA ASN A 775 -13.45 29.36 8.86
C ASN A 775 -12.16 29.15 9.68
N ARG A 776 -12.27 28.58 10.89
CA ARG A 776 -11.14 28.35 11.81
C ARG A 776 -10.96 26.89 12.19
N VAL A 777 -11.87 26.01 11.79
CA VAL A 777 -11.89 24.60 12.19
C VAL A 777 -11.86 23.72 10.95
N LEU A 778 -10.92 22.80 10.91
CA LEU A 778 -10.91 21.65 10.01
C LEU A 778 -11.04 20.39 10.88
N MET A 779 -12.01 19.53 10.60
CA MET A 779 -12.17 18.26 11.29
C MET A 779 -12.61 17.18 10.30
N PHE A 780 -12.05 15.99 10.46
CA PHE A 780 -12.48 14.78 9.73
C PHE A 780 -12.25 13.55 10.59
N GLY A 781 -13.03 12.51 10.36
CA GLY A 781 -12.86 11.25 11.06
C GLY A 781 -14.13 10.42 11.04
N GLY A 782 -14.12 9.30 11.78
CA GLY A 782 -15.27 8.42 11.86
C GLY A 782 -15.04 7.18 12.70
N VAL A 783 -16.10 6.40 12.80
CA VAL A 783 -16.15 5.11 13.47
C VAL A 783 -16.46 4.04 12.43
N THR A 784 -15.64 2.98 12.39
CA THR A 784 -15.87 1.82 11.54
C THR A 784 -16.00 0.60 12.44
N THR A 785 -17.08 -0.17 12.28
CA THR A 785 -17.29 -1.43 12.98
C THR A 785 -17.40 -2.53 11.95
N ASP A 786 -16.40 -3.42 11.91
CA ASP A 786 -16.27 -4.37 10.82
C ASP A 786 -15.78 -5.77 11.26
N ARG A 787 -15.91 -6.72 10.32
CA ARG A 787 -15.27 -8.03 10.40
C ARG A 787 -14.93 -8.58 9.01
N ARG A 788 -13.86 -9.35 8.91
CA ARG A 788 -13.50 -10.15 7.75
C ARG A 788 -13.48 -11.63 8.13
N ALA A 789 -14.47 -12.38 7.63
CA ALA A 789 -14.58 -13.82 7.82
C ALA A 789 -13.93 -14.55 6.64
N THR A 790 -13.21 -15.64 6.91
CA THR A 790 -12.51 -16.43 5.89
C THR A 790 -12.78 -17.91 6.11
N THR A 791 -13.21 -18.59 5.05
CA THR A 791 -13.27 -20.05 4.92
C THR A 791 -12.13 -20.49 4.02
N SER A 792 -11.25 -21.35 4.51
CA SER A 792 -10.07 -21.87 3.81
C SER A 792 -9.91 -23.38 3.99
N CYS A 793 -11.03 -24.11 4.03
CA CYS A 793 -11.07 -25.54 4.31
C CYS A 793 -10.54 -26.40 3.15
N ASP A 794 -10.43 -25.83 1.97
CA ASP A 794 -9.80 -26.48 0.80
C ASP A 794 -8.32 -26.10 0.63
N GLY A 795 -7.76 -25.31 1.55
CA GLY A 795 -6.36 -24.87 1.54
C GLY A 795 -6.19 -23.42 1.19
N SER A 796 -4.95 -22.91 1.29
CA SER A 796 -4.61 -21.53 0.91
C SER A 796 -3.12 -21.39 0.60
N THR A 797 -2.76 -20.63 -0.41
CA THR A 797 -1.38 -20.17 -0.65
C THR A 797 -1.03 -18.94 0.19
N ASN A 798 -2.04 -18.26 0.76
CA ASN A 798 -1.82 -17.04 1.53
C ASN A 798 -1.73 -17.36 3.02
N THR A 799 -0.52 -17.52 3.53
CA THR A 799 -0.21 -17.78 4.94
C THR A 799 -0.77 -16.72 5.90
N ASN A 800 -1.02 -15.49 5.41
CA ASN A 800 -1.62 -14.42 6.21
C ASN A 800 -3.13 -14.57 6.39
N SER A 801 -3.78 -15.40 5.57
CA SER A 801 -5.22 -15.63 5.60
C SER A 801 -5.62 -16.85 6.44
N VAL A 802 -4.69 -17.74 6.72
CA VAL A 802 -4.91 -18.97 7.49
C VAL A 802 -3.98 -18.99 8.70
N PRO A 803 -4.49 -18.74 9.89
CA PRO A 803 -3.69 -18.66 11.12
C PRO A 803 -2.89 -19.92 11.48
N ASN A 804 -3.16 -21.05 10.85
CA ASN A 804 -2.51 -22.33 11.14
C ASN A 804 -1.80 -22.97 9.92
N ALA A 805 -1.81 -22.32 8.76
CA ALA A 805 -1.06 -22.85 7.65
C ALA A 805 0.44 -22.67 7.92
N THR A 806 1.13 -23.74 8.21
CA THR A 806 2.54 -23.84 7.94
C THR A 806 2.73 -23.55 6.46
N SER A 807 3.59 -22.59 6.12
CA SER A 807 3.77 -22.05 4.78
C SER A 807 3.69 -23.13 3.68
N GLY A 808 2.76 -22.95 2.74
CA GLY A 808 2.73 -23.73 1.51
C GLY A 808 2.04 -25.09 1.56
N THR A 809 1.25 -25.41 2.59
CA THR A 809 0.47 -26.65 2.61
C THR A 809 -1.02 -26.40 2.46
N SER A 810 -1.62 -27.05 1.48
CA SER A 810 -3.05 -27.12 1.27
C SER A 810 -3.71 -27.98 2.36
N ALA A 811 -4.97 -27.70 2.72
CA ALA A 811 -5.76 -28.61 3.55
C ALA A 811 -6.06 -29.92 2.83
N ARG A 812 -5.95 -29.96 1.50
CA ARG A 812 -6.01 -31.20 0.70
C ARG A 812 -4.86 -32.15 1.04
N ASP A 813 -3.69 -31.58 1.37
CA ASP A 813 -2.44 -32.31 1.61
C ASP A 813 -2.18 -32.52 3.10
N ASN A 814 -2.76 -31.73 3.99
CA ASN A 814 -2.47 -31.77 5.41
C ASN A 814 -3.74 -31.56 6.26
N PRO A 815 -4.31 -32.62 6.81
CA PRO A 815 -5.52 -32.54 7.65
C PRO A 815 -5.37 -31.68 8.90
N ASN A 816 -4.16 -31.42 9.40
CA ASN A 816 -3.94 -30.50 10.51
C ASN A 816 -4.36 -29.05 10.16
N ALA A 817 -4.34 -28.67 8.88
CA ALA A 817 -4.78 -27.37 8.42
C ALA A 817 -6.30 -27.17 8.49
N LEU A 818 -7.08 -28.24 8.56
CA LEU A 818 -8.55 -28.18 8.67
C LEU A 818 -9.02 -27.70 10.06
N ARG A 819 -8.16 -27.76 11.06
CA ARG A 819 -8.49 -27.25 12.36
C ARG A 819 -8.64 -25.73 12.31
N PHE A 820 -9.74 -25.14 12.46
CA PHE A 820 -9.99 -23.70 12.36
C PHE A 820 -9.91 -23.14 10.91
N CYS A 821 -10.24 -23.96 9.92
CA CYS A 821 -10.29 -23.48 8.53
C CYS A 821 -11.38 -22.44 8.29
N ASP A 822 -12.42 -22.40 9.13
CA ASP A 822 -13.43 -21.35 9.21
C ASP A 822 -13.05 -20.35 10.31
N SER A 823 -12.70 -19.14 9.93
CA SER A 823 -12.36 -18.06 10.85
C SER A 823 -13.38 -16.93 10.75
N ILE A 824 -14.22 -16.81 11.76
CA ILE A 824 -15.28 -15.79 11.85
C ILE A 824 -14.98 -14.90 13.07
N PRO A 825 -14.20 -13.82 12.95
CA PRO A 825 -13.92 -12.90 14.05
C PRO A 825 -15.18 -12.15 14.47
N PRO A 826 -15.23 -11.65 15.72
CA PRO A 826 -16.27 -10.71 16.12
C PRO A 826 -16.16 -9.40 15.35
N PHE A 827 -17.22 -8.61 15.31
CA PHE A 827 -17.14 -7.21 14.85
C PHE A 827 -16.24 -6.41 15.79
N ARG A 828 -15.33 -5.63 15.23
CA ARG A 828 -14.39 -4.77 15.97
C ARG A 828 -14.56 -3.32 15.55
N THR A 829 -14.51 -2.42 16.52
CA THR A 829 -14.76 -0.99 16.28
C THR A 829 -13.45 -0.21 16.29
N THR A 830 -13.21 0.57 15.26
CA THR A 830 -12.09 1.51 15.13
C THR A 830 -12.64 2.93 15.14
N LEU A 831 -12.04 3.82 15.93
CA LEU A 831 -12.31 5.25 15.93
C LEU A 831 -11.08 6.02 15.44
N LYS A 832 -11.28 6.94 14.52
CA LYS A 832 -10.26 7.87 14.02
C LYS A 832 -10.85 9.27 13.93
N ALA A 833 -10.15 10.26 14.50
CA ALA A 833 -10.56 11.66 14.45
C ALA A 833 -9.34 12.53 14.32
N SER A 834 -9.37 13.50 13.41
CA SER A 834 -8.31 14.47 13.19
C SER A 834 -8.88 15.84 12.96
N GLY A 835 -8.12 16.86 13.36
CA GLY A 835 -8.56 18.22 13.11
C GLY A 835 -7.54 19.28 13.48
N SER A 836 -7.82 20.50 13.07
CA SER A 836 -7.05 21.70 13.41
C SER A 836 -7.97 22.86 13.75
N TYR A 837 -7.52 23.70 14.66
CA TYR A 837 -8.19 24.93 15.07
C TYR A 837 -7.23 26.13 15.05
N ASN A 838 -7.58 27.15 14.28
CA ASN A 838 -6.82 28.39 14.20
C ASN A 838 -7.29 29.35 15.30
N LEU A 839 -6.42 29.54 16.29
CA LEU A 839 -6.62 30.43 17.44
C LEU A 839 -6.28 31.90 17.09
N PRO A 840 -6.71 32.88 17.92
CA PRO A 840 -6.21 34.25 17.83
C PRO A 840 -4.69 34.33 17.90
N TYR A 841 -4.10 35.43 17.43
CA TYR A 841 -2.67 35.71 17.41
C TYR A 841 -1.83 34.72 16.57
N ASP A 842 -2.45 34.18 15.49
CA ASP A 842 -1.83 33.23 14.54
C ASP A 842 -1.32 31.93 15.19
N PHE A 843 -1.88 31.51 16.33
CA PHE A 843 -1.67 30.18 16.87
C PHE A 843 -2.55 29.15 16.14
N GLN A 844 -2.04 27.94 16.03
CA GLN A 844 -2.79 26.79 15.53
C GLN A 844 -2.58 25.60 16.48
N VAL A 845 -3.68 24.95 16.84
CA VAL A 845 -3.67 23.66 17.53
C VAL A 845 -4.29 22.64 16.61
N SER A 846 -3.62 21.50 16.46
CA SER A 846 -4.15 20.39 15.68
C SER A 846 -3.83 19.05 16.36
N GLY A 847 -4.57 18.02 15.99
CA GLY A 847 -4.32 16.70 16.56
C GLY A 847 -5.01 15.60 15.77
N SER A 848 -4.61 14.38 16.09
CA SER A 848 -5.23 13.15 15.63
C SER A 848 -5.38 12.16 16.78
N PHE A 849 -6.57 11.61 16.90
CA PHE A 849 -6.88 10.55 17.86
C PHE A 849 -7.23 9.28 17.12
N THR A 850 -6.65 8.17 17.55
CA THR A 850 -6.97 6.84 17.04
C THR A 850 -7.20 5.88 18.20
N ALA A 851 -8.30 5.11 18.13
CA ALA A 851 -8.58 3.96 18.98
C ALA A 851 -8.72 2.74 18.07
N ILE A 852 -7.67 1.92 18.02
CA ILE A 852 -7.56 0.77 17.12
C ILE A 852 -7.62 -0.50 17.95
N PRO A 853 -8.45 -1.50 17.55
CA PRO A 853 -8.49 -2.79 18.24
C PRO A 853 -7.11 -3.45 18.27
N GLY A 854 -6.72 -3.97 19.42
CA GLY A 854 -5.49 -4.76 19.55
C GLY A 854 -5.53 -6.00 18.63
N PRO A 855 -4.36 -6.50 18.16
CA PRO A 855 -4.30 -7.67 17.30
C PRO A 855 -4.79 -8.94 18.00
N ALA A 856 -5.21 -9.92 17.20
CA ALA A 856 -5.50 -11.25 17.69
C ALA A 856 -4.21 -11.97 18.12
N VAL A 857 -4.33 -12.83 19.11
CA VAL A 857 -3.24 -13.62 19.65
C VAL A 857 -3.48 -15.10 19.34
N ASN A 858 -2.40 -15.84 18.98
CA ASN A 858 -2.40 -17.28 18.85
C ASN A 858 -1.68 -17.94 20.05
N ALA A 859 -1.90 -19.25 20.22
CA ALA A 859 -1.16 -20.10 21.16
C ALA A 859 -0.50 -21.23 20.36
N ASN A 860 0.62 -20.92 19.69
CA ASN A 860 1.32 -21.86 18.81
C ASN A 860 2.11 -22.88 19.63
N TYR A 861 1.65 -24.13 19.62
CA TYR A 861 2.23 -25.23 20.37
C TYR A 861 2.98 -26.18 19.45
N THR A 862 4.26 -26.39 19.74
CA THR A 862 5.10 -27.33 18.99
C THR A 862 5.05 -28.71 19.63
N VAL A 863 4.40 -29.64 18.93
CA VAL A 863 4.31 -31.04 19.31
C VAL A 863 5.54 -31.75 18.77
N THR A 864 6.33 -32.34 19.67
CA THR A 864 7.50 -33.17 19.37
C THR A 864 7.16 -34.66 19.52
N ALA A 865 8.05 -35.54 19.06
CA ALA A 865 7.92 -37.00 19.27
C ALA A 865 7.78 -37.37 20.75
N ALA A 866 8.48 -36.66 21.64
CA ALA A 866 8.38 -36.85 23.10
C ALA A 866 6.97 -36.51 23.62
N ILE A 867 6.36 -35.43 23.18
CA ILE A 867 4.98 -35.03 23.56
C ILE A 867 3.96 -36.02 22.96
N ALA A 868 4.19 -36.42 21.71
CA ALA A 868 3.29 -37.38 21.04
C ALA A 868 3.38 -38.81 21.58
N GLY A 869 4.43 -39.14 22.35
CA GLY A 869 4.70 -40.51 22.82
C GLY A 869 5.05 -41.48 21.67
N ARG A 870 5.34 -40.99 20.49
CA ARG A 870 5.62 -41.74 19.24
C ARG A 870 6.41 -40.92 18.25
N PRO A 871 7.12 -41.55 17.30
CA PRO A 871 7.69 -40.81 16.16
C PRO A 871 6.59 -40.10 15.37
N ILE A 872 6.86 -38.86 15.00
CA ILE A 872 5.98 -38.05 14.17
C ILE A 872 6.73 -37.48 12.99
N ILE A 873 6.03 -37.30 11.89
CA ILE A 873 6.51 -36.62 10.68
C ILE A 873 5.54 -35.48 10.43
N GLY A 874 6.07 -34.25 10.36
CA GLY A 874 5.31 -33.04 10.12
C GLY A 874 4.95 -32.84 8.65
N SER A 875 4.50 -31.65 8.31
CA SER A 875 3.99 -31.28 6.98
C SER A 875 5.07 -31.17 5.89
N THR A 876 6.34 -31.14 6.26
CA THR A 876 7.46 -31.04 5.33
C THR A 876 8.38 -32.25 5.46
N ALA A 877 9.07 -32.58 4.38
CA ALA A 877 10.06 -33.67 4.39
C ALA A 877 11.04 -33.51 5.56
N ASN A 878 11.25 -34.59 6.32
CA ASN A 878 12.09 -34.64 7.52
C ASN A 878 11.64 -33.74 8.71
N ALA A 879 10.47 -33.11 8.67
CA ALA A 879 9.97 -32.36 9.81
C ALA A 879 9.61 -33.36 10.94
N THR A 880 10.22 -33.18 12.12
CA THR A 880 10.02 -34.02 13.31
C THR A 880 9.06 -33.36 14.32
N THR A 881 8.38 -32.29 13.93
CA THR A 881 7.47 -31.52 14.78
C THR A 881 6.20 -31.16 14.02
N ILE A 882 5.12 -30.97 14.77
CA ILE A 882 3.84 -30.44 14.30
C ILE A 882 3.52 -29.19 15.12
N VAL A 883 3.35 -28.03 14.46
CA VAL A 883 2.95 -26.80 15.12
C VAL A 883 1.44 -26.62 14.97
N VAL A 884 0.74 -26.45 16.10
CA VAL A 884 -0.71 -26.25 16.14
C VAL A 884 -1.08 -25.06 17.03
N ASN A 885 -2.13 -24.33 16.67
CA ASN A 885 -2.68 -23.31 17.54
C ASN A 885 -3.66 -23.97 18.55
N LEU A 886 -3.47 -23.70 19.83
CA LEU A 886 -4.30 -24.29 20.91
C LEU A 886 -5.61 -23.55 21.12
N ILE A 887 -5.76 -22.34 20.62
CA ILE A 887 -6.97 -21.51 20.75
C ILE A 887 -7.58 -21.23 19.37
N ASN A 888 -8.88 -20.95 19.33
CA ASN A 888 -9.52 -20.53 18.08
C ASN A 888 -8.90 -19.19 17.61
N PRO A 889 -8.41 -19.08 16.37
CA PRO A 889 -7.96 -17.83 15.82
C PRO A 889 -8.99 -16.72 15.94
N ASN A 890 -8.54 -15.50 16.22
CA ASN A 890 -9.43 -14.35 16.43
C ASN A 890 -10.44 -14.50 17.60
N SER A 891 -10.11 -15.30 18.62
CA SER A 891 -10.90 -15.40 19.86
C SER A 891 -10.32 -14.61 21.03
N VAL A 892 -9.01 -14.42 21.05
CA VAL A 892 -8.29 -13.66 22.07
C VAL A 892 -7.61 -12.46 21.42
N PHE A 893 -7.74 -11.29 22.02
CA PHE A 893 -7.21 -10.03 21.47
C PHE A 893 -6.46 -9.26 22.54
N LEU A 894 -5.46 -8.49 22.13
CA LEU A 894 -4.81 -7.48 22.97
C LEU A 894 -5.73 -6.26 23.17
N ASP A 895 -5.36 -5.41 24.12
CA ASP A 895 -6.08 -4.17 24.43
C ASP A 895 -6.11 -3.19 23.27
N TYR A 896 -7.09 -2.29 23.28
CA TYR A 896 -7.18 -1.19 22.32
C TYR A 896 -5.97 -0.26 22.40
N GLN A 897 -5.45 0.10 21.25
CA GLN A 897 -4.39 1.10 21.10
C GLN A 897 -5.01 2.49 21.00
N ASN A 898 -5.03 3.22 22.12
CA ASN A 898 -5.52 4.59 22.17
C ASN A 898 -4.34 5.56 22.07
N ARG A 899 -4.33 6.36 21.01
CA ARG A 899 -3.26 7.30 20.76
C ARG A 899 -3.81 8.68 20.41
N LEU A 900 -3.31 9.71 21.08
CA LEU A 900 -3.52 11.11 20.77
C LEU A 900 -2.18 11.76 20.40
N ASP A 901 -2.10 12.28 19.18
CA ASP A 901 -0.99 13.09 18.70
C ASP A 901 -1.46 14.54 18.54
N MET A 902 -0.65 15.51 18.97
CA MET A 902 -1.01 16.93 18.94
C MET A 902 0.11 17.76 18.33
N ARG A 903 -0.26 18.87 17.71
CA ARG A 903 0.63 19.95 17.28
C ARG A 903 0.16 21.28 17.84
N VAL A 904 1.09 22.07 18.33
CA VAL A 904 0.90 23.49 18.65
C VAL A 904 1.89 24.27 17.79
N GLY A 905 1.39 25.21 17.01
CA GLY A 905 2.21 26.04 16.13
C GLY A 905 1.81 27.52 16.21
N ARG A 906 2.76 28.39 15.86
CA ARG A 906 2.50 29.82 15.67
C ARG A 906 3.10 30.31 14.38
N THR A 907 2.33 31.09 13.63
CA THR A 907 2.77 31.71 12.36
C THR A 907 3.15 33.16 12.57
N PHE A 908 4.38 33.50 12.16
CA PHE A 908 4.88 34.88 12.11
C PHE A 908 4.83 35.33 10.65
N ARG A 909 4.40 36.56 10.40
CA ARG A 909 4.28 37.14 9.05
C ARG A 909 5.17 38.35 8.92
N PHE A 910 6.08 38.28 7.93
CA PHE A 910 7.02 39.37 7.61
C PHE A 910 6.89 39.70 6.11
N ASN A 911 6.10 40.72 5.79
CA ASN A 911 5.80 41.07 4.39
C ASN A 911 5.25 39.85 3.60
N ARG A 912 6.05 39.34 2.65
CA ARG A 912 5.73 38.16 1.83
C ARG A 912 6.14 36.85 2.48
N THR A 913 6.96 36.89 3.51
CA THR A 913 7.48 35.68 4.16
C THR A 913 6.58 35.30 5.35
N ARG A 914 6.27 34.01 5.43
CA ARG A 914 5.55 33.40 6.57
C ARG A 914 6.48 32.36 7.20
N ILE A 915 6.66 32.43 8.50
CA ILE A 915 7.43 31.46 9.28
C ILE A 915 6.49 30.86 10.33
N GLN A 916 6.26 29.56 10.24
CA GLN A 916 5.51 28.82 11.24
C GLN A 916 6.48 27.94 12.05
N GLY A 917 6.60 28.25 13.34
CA GLY A 917 7.25 27.35 14.29
C GLY A 917 6.21 26.43 14.93
N PHE A 918 6.54 25.16 15.19
CA PHE A 918 5.63 24.21 15.82
C PHE A 918 6.33 23.17 16.69
N ALA A 919 5.56 22.63 17.63
CA ALA A 919 5.92 21.47 18.43
C ALA A 919 4.87 20.38 18.22
N ASP A 920 5.31 19.18 17.80
CA ASP A 920 4.51 17.96 17.72
C ASP A 920 4.74 17.15 19.00
N ILE A 921 3.66 16.70 19.61
CA ILE A 921 3.66 15.81 20.77
C ILE A 921 2.96 14.53 20.36
N PHE A 922 3.71 13.45 20.23
CA PHE A 922 3.20 12.13 19.87
C PHE A 922 2.94 11.29 21.11
N ASN A 923 1.88 10.46 21.06
CA ASN A 923 1.41 9.71 22.22
C ASN A 923 1.28 10.60 23.47
N MET A 924 0.44 11.64 23.38
CA MET A 924 0.25 12.67 24.41
C MET A 924 -0.02 12.09 25.80
N PHE A 925 -0.76 10.98 25.87
CA PHE A 925 -1.11 10.30 27.11
C PHE A 925 0.01 9.42 27.67
N ASN A 926 1.11 9.26 26.96
CA ASN A 926 2.22 8.34 27.31
C ASN A 926 1.73 6.90 27.52
N ALA A 927 0.75 6.45 26.72
CA ALA A 927 0.18 5.11 26.80
C ALA A 927 1.25 4.05 26.47
N GLY A 928 1.36 3.03 27.34
CA GLY A 928 2.26 1.88 27.16
C GLY A 928 1.53 0.62 26.70
N THR A 929 0.54 0.77 25.81
CA THR A 929 -0.26 -0.35 25.31
C THR A 929 0.62 -1.41 24.66
N VAL A 930 0.38 -2.68 25.02
CA VAL A 930 1.08 -3.83 24.43
C VAL A 930 0.62 -4.02 22.98
N LEU A 931 1.58 -4.02 22.07
CA LEU A 931 1.33 -4.18 20.62
C LEU A 931 1.48 -5.63 20.17
N THR A 932 2.45 -6.34 20.75
CA THR A 932 2.71 -7.76 20.45
C THR A 932 3.09 -8.52 21.71
N VAL A 933 2.76 -9.81 21.70
CA VAL A 933 3.12 -10.75 22.76
C VAL A 933 3.81 -11.98 22.14
N ASN A 934 4.52 -12.74 22.97
CA ASN A 934 4.99 -14.05 22.56
C ASN A 934 3.79 -14.99 22.34
N GLN A 935 3.65 -15.48 21.11
CA GLN A 935 2.58 -16.36 20.70
C GLN A 935 2.99 -17.85 20.73
N THR A 936 4.22 -18.16 21.08
CA THR A 936 4.68 -19.53 21.25
C THR A 936 4.24 -20.04 22.62
N TYR A 937 3.48 -21.12 22.62
CA TYR A 937 3.08 -21.80 23.83
C TYR A 937 4.13 -22.85 24.21
N GLY A 938 4.79 -22.68 25.35
CA GLY A 938 5.84 -23.59 25.85
C GLY A 938 5.26 -24.91 26.39
N SER A 939 5.99 -25.99 26.21
CA SER A 939 5.60 -27.32 26.71
C SER A 939 5.62 -27.44 28.26
N ASN A 940 6.38 -26.60 28.93
CA ASN A 940 6.44 -26.51 30.38
C ASN A 940 5.62 -25.30 30.88
N PRO A 941 4.48 -25.51 31.55
CA PRO A 941 3.64 -24.43 32.05
C PRO A 941 4.35 -23.48 33.02
N ALA A 942 5.32 -23.97 33.80
CA ALA A 942 6.06 -23.17 34.79
C ALA A 942 7.04 -22.15 34.14
N THR A 943 7.50 -22.42 32.93
CA THR A 943 8.42 -21.55 32.15
C THR A 943 7.77 -21.01 30.88
N ASN A 944 6.44 -21.17 30.76
CA ASN A 944 5.71 -20.78 29.57
C ASN A 944 5.65 -19.25 29.43
N ALA A 945 6.37 -18.73 28.42
CA ALA A 945 6.40 -17.32 28.11
C ALA A 945 5.24 -16.84 27.20
N TRP A 946 4.23 -17.68 26.95
CA TRP A 946 3.06 -17.29 26.16
C TRP A 946 2.33 -16.11 26.79
N MET A 947 1.90 -15.15 25.98
CA MET A 947 1.32 -13.86 26.37
C MET A 947 2.31 -12.87 27.02
N THR A 948 3.61 -13.20 27.12
CA THR A 948 4.59 -12.22 27.59
C THR A 948 4.72 -11.08 26.57
N PRO A 949 4.58 -9.82 26.98
CA PRO A 949 4.76 -8.66 26.10
C PRO A 949 6.12 -8.65 25.42
N THR A 950 6.13 -8.38 24.11
CA THR A 950 7.36 -8.27 23.32
C THR A 950 7.58 -6.87 22.76
N THR A 951 6.50 -6.15 22.45
CA THR A 951 6.57 -4.73 22.06
C THR A 951 5.42 -3.94 22.67
N ILE A 952 5.67 -2.68 22.94
CA ILE A 952 4.65 -1.71 23.39
C ILE A 952 4.66 -0.48 22.48
N LEU A 953 3.60 0.32 22.57
CA LEU A 953 3.52 1.62 21.90
C LEU A 953 4.68 2.51 22.35
N ASP A 954 5.27 3.27 21.40
CA ASP A 954 6.37 4.19 21.71
C ASP A 954 5.95 5.21 22.76
N GLY A 955 6.87 5.48 23.70
CA GLY A 955 6.67 6.51 24.73
C GLY A 955 6.43 7.89 24.11
N ARG A 956 5.73 8.77 24.84
CA ARG A 956 5.51 10.15 24.43
C ARG A 956 6.83 10.82 24.04
N TYR A 957 6.85 11.44 22.86
CA TYR A 957 8.00 12.23 22.43
C TYR A 957 7.58 13.55 21.78
N VAL A 958 8.52 14.50 21.81
CA VAL A 958 8.31 15.85 21.26
C VAL A 958 9.25 16.05 20.08
N ARG A 959 8.71 16.61 19.00
CA ARG A 959 9.44 17.01 17.80
C ARG A 959 9.22 18.50 17.55
N PHE A 960 10.29 19.26 17.38
CA PHE A 960 10.20 20.67 17.02
C PHE A 960 10.44 20.82 15.51
N GLY A 961 9.72 21.76 14.91
CA GLY A 961 9.89 22.05 13.51
C GLY A 961 9.54 23.48 13.14
N MET A 962 9.91 23.83 11.93
CA MET A 962 9.66 25.15 11.33
C MET A 962 9.36 24.98 9.85
N GLN A 963 8.40 25.77 9.37
CA GLN A 963 8.13 25.94 7.95
C GLN A 963 8.21 27.41 7.59
N MET A 964 9.08 27.75 6.67
CA MET A 964 9.16 29.08 6.07
C MET A 964 8.60 29.02 4.65
N SER A 965 7.84 30.02 4.24
CA SER A 965 7.33 30.17 2.86
C SER A 965 7.39 31.64 2.43
N PHE A 966 7.70 31.88 1.16
CA PHE A 966 7.85 33.23 0.58
C PHE A 966 7.39 33.27 -0.88
#